data_e9b358ebe7112a38ddb79379c78fc75a
#
_entry.id   e9b358ebe7112a38ddb79379c78fc75a
#
_cell.length_a   1.000
_cell.length_b   1.000
_cell.length_c   1.000
_cell.angle_alpha   90.00
_cell.angle_beta   90.00
_cell.angle_gamma   90.00
#
_symmetry.space_group_name_H-M   'P 1'
#
loop_
_entity.id
_entity.type
_entity.pdbx_description
1 polymer ?
#
loop_
_entity_poly.entity_id
_entity_poly.type
_entity_poly.pdbx_seq_one_letter_code
_entity_poly.pdbx_strand_id
1 'polypeptide(L)'
;MKEYKNLQCDVLVLGGGIGGLTAATEIKEVNPDVDVLVLEKNFAGYAGKANRGGGVLQYFDLNRVDPELFVGFHTHEIGGLFTDQPLMKKYVSMSGEMLEKLDGWGVVMPRAEDGGYRIIPTGPFTAMICIDLDITLKVRRRAEKLGVRFMDKTVFSDLLTEGNTVTGAVAFSVLDGEYSVIAAKKVILATGSQNYRVGSMWSNGRGDGYIAAFRAGAELRNTEFGNFAQLVRIRSHNEVVFGENYMYNAKGEHITKNFCQHRETDISSKAIREWYIQNTTGNGPVHLDFGDEPQVNLELLWDRPYGKKFRVLNDETGATVDTDLEVCPMLIGEQSPMKVDREYRATLDGLYAIGDCSYCGSGLAGAVPAPPGRNRGSGILNAVFAGLVAARNAAACDYSGEFKPLCAKQIENAIARVEAPLAKENGIKPEAVIEVIQHAMAPVEQSVVMHADRIAKAMELVQKAKTMLPDMKAEDYHEAMECLEAEAIVTSAELHYLASDMRKESRGWFLREDYPNMDNNEWFKWIDAKYVDGKIELCTEELPTDDWFITKEELITGLVPVTEEEKQTELYKKYYLREMTKPNPMKFMHVGEPKDGTKAQHPYDLNKLFDEGYMDMEIGFAQLPDGGATLANITEMPGVTPEMFDFWFAWHGLEDLRYKVWDREDHYFARTRNRDKALDKSLSMKERYWDTIHDVDENCGLGKEHIQINFRNPADIGFDPEKLKDFKGTIVCSGNEHSPCIMCHFLRPVEGGCELRTRFWFGYSIIGGKPVKVLPDGVEFPLIPVQALLAHNIKEFANLAAILPSIYEEYHADFE
;
A
#
# COMPACT_ATOMS: atom_id res chain seq x y z
N MET A 1 40.71 28.86 11.15
CA MET A 1 39.91 27.82 10.48
C MET A 1 40.36 26.50 11.05
N LYS A 2 39.47 25.61 11.44
CA LYS A 2 39.82 24.23 11.85
C LYS A 2 40.52 23.53 10.69
N GLU A 3 41.48 22.69 11.01
CA GLU A 3 42.13 21.82 10.03
C GLU A 3 41.14 20.72 9.62
N TYR A 4 41.23 20.25 8.37
CA TYR A 4 40.40 19.17 7.84
C TYR A 4 41.18 18.29 6.85
N LYS A 5 40.76 17.03 6.76
CA LYS A 5 41.28 16.11 5.77
C LYS A 5 40.56 16.34 4.42
N ASN A 6 41.32 16.33 3.34
CA ASN A 6 40.75 16.32 1.99
C ASN A 6 40.66 14.87 1.48
N LEU A 7 39.45 14.44 1.14
CA LEU A 7 39.20 13.13 0.62
C LEU A 7 38.48 13.24 -0.75
N GLN A 8 38.55 12.16 -1.52
CA GLN A 8 37.86 12.07 -2.80
C GLN A 8 37.26 10.68 -2.99
N CYS A 9 36.16 10.60 -3.69
CA CYS A 9 35.54 9.36 -4.19
C CYS A 9 34.67 9.65 -5.41
N ASP A 10 34.43 8.65 -6.25
CA ASP A 10 33.49 8.81 -7.37
C ASP A 10 32.05 8.89 -6.86
N VAL A 11 31.68 7.99 -5.95
CA VAL A 11 30.37 7.97 -5.31
C VAL A 11 30.49 8.03 -3.78
N LEU A 12 29.88 9.06 -3.20
CA LEU A 12 29.75 9.21 -1.75
C LEU A 12 28.36 8.75 -1.32
N VAL A 13 28.29 7.74 -0.46
CA VAL A 13 27.05 7.25 0.14
C VAL A 13 26.93 7.76 1.57
N LEU A 14 25.89 8.51 1.86
CA LEU A 14 25.62 9.11 3.17
C LEU A 14 24.55 8.28 3.89
N GLY A 15 24.98 7.47 4.84
CA GLY A 15 24.18 6.53 5.61
C GLY A 15 24.49 5.07 5.29
N GLY A 16 24.85 4.31 6.33
CA GLY A 16 25.21 2.89 6.27
C GLY A 16 24.09 1.95 6.68
N GLY A 17 22.83 2.35 6.49
CA GLY A 17 21.63 1.49 6.58
C GLY A 17 21.49 0.58 5.37
N ILE A 18 20.40 -0.23 5.33
CA ILE A 18 20.22 -1.23 4.26
C ILE A 18 20.21 -0.61 2.86
N GLY A 19 19.57 0.54 2.65
CA GLY A 19 19.54 1.22 1.35
C GLY A 19 20.92 1.63 0.87
N GLY A 20 21.70 2.32 1.74
CA GLY A 20 23.06 2.77 1.39
C GLY A 20 24.02 1.62 1.16
N LEU A 21 23.96 0.57 1.99
CA LEU A 21 24.78 -0.64 1.81
C LEU A 21 24.41 -1.41 0.53
N THR A 22 23.12 -1.50 0.22
CA THR A 22 22.65 -2.07 -1.06
C THR A 22 23.22 -1.28 -2.23
N ALA A 23 23.10 0.04 -2.20
CA ALA A 23 23.59 0.89 -3.28
C ALA A 23 25.12 0.76 -3.45
N ALA A 24 25.88 0.84 -2.36
CA ALA A 24 27.33 0.68 -2.42
C ALA A 24 27.77 -0.69 -2.94
N THR A 25 27.07 -1.76 -2.55
CA THR A 25 27.32 -3.13 -3.00
C THR A 25 27.03 -3.27 -4.49
N GLU A 26 25.85 -2.85 -4.91
CA GLU A 26 25.39 -2.98 -6.30
C GLU A 26 26.29 -2.16 -7.26
N ILE A 27 26.70 -0.94 -6.88
CA ILE A 27 27.64 -0.14 -7.70
C ILE A 27 28.90 -0.94 -7.98
N LYS A 28 29.50 -1.55 -6.96
CA LYS A 28 30.72 -2.35 -7.08
C LYS A 28 30.53 -3.66 -7.84
N GLU A 29 29.35 -4.25 -7.80
CA GLU A 29 29.02 -5.45 -8.60
C GLU A 29 28.85 -5.10 -10.08
N VAL A 30 28.23 -3.94 -10.39
CA VAL A 30 27.97 -3.47 -11.76
C VAL A 30 29.23 -2.85 -12.39
N ASN A 31 29.96 -2.04 -11.61
CA ASN A 31 31.17 -1.34 -12.07
C ASN A 31 32.24 -1.38 -10.95
N PRO A 32 33.13 -2.38 -11.00
CA PRO A 32 34.19 -2.56 -10.00
C PRO A 32 35.20 -1.41 -9.88
N ASP A 33 35.37 -0.59 -10.94
CA ASP A 33 36.35 0.49 -11.00
C ASP A 33 35.90 1.76 -10.26
N VAL A 34 34.59 1.93 -10.01
CA VAL A 34 34.06 3.08 -9.28
C VAL A 34 34.54 3.09 -7.83
N ASP A 35 35.11 4.18 -7.39
CA ASP A 35 35.53 4.37 -5.99
C ASP A 35 34.34 4.80 -5.14
N VAL A 36 33.90 3.92 -4.21
CA VAL A 36 32.73 4.13 -3.36
C VAL A 36 33.17 4.32 -1.90
N LEU A 37 32.71 5.43 -1.29
CA LEU A 37 32.91 5.75 0.11
C LEU A 37 31.56 5.85 0.83
N VAL A 38 31.37 5.10 1.92
CA VAL A 38 30.18 5.15 2.79
C VAL A 38 30.51 5.88 4.08
N LEU A 39 29.73 6.91 4.43
CA LEU A 39 29.77 7.56 5.74
C LEU A 39 28.60 7.09 6.61
N GLU A 40 28.87 6.78 7.87
CA GLU A 40 27.85 6.42 8.85
C GLU A 40 28.15 7.10 10.21
N LYS A 41 27.15 7.82 10.72
CA LYS A 41 27.31 8.53 12.02
C LYS A 41 27.43 7.60 13.22
N ASN A 42 26.99 6.36 13.08
CA ASN A 42 27.20 5.31 14.07
C ASN A 42 28.16 4.26 13.52
N PHE A 43 27.72 3.06 13.22
CA PHE A 43 28.54 2.01 12.65
C PHE A 43 27.73 1.32 11.54
N ALA A 44 28.21 1.40 10.31
CA ALA A 44 27.55 0.78 9.18
C ALA A 44 27.39 -0.74 9.39
N GLY A 45 26.22 -1.28 9.05
CA GLY A 45 25.92 -2.68 9.35
C GLY A 45 25.27 -2.92 10.72
N TYR A 46 25.34 -1.97 11.66
CA TYR A 46 24.63 -2.00 12.94
C TYR A 46 23.70 -0.81 13.12
N ALA A 47 23.83 0.20 12.27
CA ALA A 47 22.95 1.35 12.23
C ALA A 47 21.73 1.09 11.32
N GLY A 48 20.75 1.99 11.42
CA GLY A 48 19.55 1.98 10.60
C GLY A 48 18.41 1.13 11.16
N LYS A 49 17.28 1.29 10.53
CA LYS A 49 16.00 0.72 10.94
C LYS A 49 15.91 -0.78 10.74
N ALA A 50 16.54 -1.31 9.68
CA ALA A 50 16.49 -2.72 9.34
C ALA A 50 17.02 -3.65 10.44
N ASN A 51 17.97 -3.20 11.25
CA ASN A 51 18.49 -3.95 12.41
C ASN A 51 17.53 -4.00 13.61
N ARG A 52 16.52 -3.15 13.63
CA ARG A 52 15.59 -2.98 14.75
C ARG A 52 14.15 -3.24 14.34
N GLY A 53 13.90 -3.35 13.04
CA GLY A 53 12.60 -3.54 12.46
C GLY A 53 12.05 -4.95 12.66
N GLY A 54 10.94 -5.21 12.01
CA GLY A 54 10.21 -6.45 12.14
C GLY A 54 10.91 -7.71 11.61
N GLY A 55 12.11 -7.63 11.03
CA GLY A 55 12.83 -8.81 10.48
C GLY A 55 12.03 -9.52 9.38
N VAL A 56 11.30 -8.77 8.58
CA VAL A 56 10.46 -9.31 7.51
C VAL A 56 10.69 -8.55 6.21
N LEU A 57 10.61 -9.30 5.11
CA LEU A 57 10.58 -8.76 3.75
C LEU A 57 9.21 -9.05 3.14
N GLN A 58 8.67 -8.07 2.45
CA GLN A 58 7.50 -8.28 1.61
C GLN A 58 7.85 -9.23 0.45
N TYR A 59 6.90 -10.05 0.06
CA TYR A 59 7.07 -11.00 -1.02
C TYR A 59 5.86 -10.98 -1.96
N PHE A 60 6.12 -11.06 -3.25
CA PHE A 60 5.10 -11.18 -4.29
C PHE A 60 5.39 -12.46 -5.09
N ASP A 61 4.45 -13.39 -5.09
CA ASP A 61 4.53 -14.58 -5.92
C ASP A 61 4.03 -14.27 -7.34
N LEU A 62 4.94 -13.88 -8.20
CA LEU A 62 4.63 -13.49 -9.59
C LEU A 62 4.10 -14.64 -10.45
N ASN A 63 4.11 -15.88 -9.98
CA ASN A 63 3.43 -16.98 -10.64
C ASN A 63 1.92 -17.01 -10.34
N ARG A 64 1.49 -16.30 -9.30
CA ARG A 64 0.10 -16.26 -8.81
C ARG A 64 -0.53 -14.88 -8.88
N VAL A 65 0.28 -13.84 -8.84
CA VAL A 65 -0.17 -12.45 -8.73
C VAL A 65 0.34 -11.67 -9.92
N ASP A 66 -0.57 -11.12 -10.72
CA ASP A 66 -0.24 -10.10 -11.69
C ASP A 66 0.16 -8.81 -10.95
N PRO A 67 1.32 -8.21 -11.25
CA PRO A 67 1.72 -6.94 -10.65
C PRO A 67 0.67 -5.83 -10.74
N GLU A 68 -0.09 -5.76 -11.83
CA GLU A 68 -1.11 -4.73 -12.03
C GLU A 68 -2.28 -4.88 -11.04
N LEU A 69 -2.67 -6.11 -10.68
CA LEU A 69 -3.69 -6.35 -9.65
C LEU A 69 -3.27 -5.77 -8.29
N PHE A 70 -2.03 -6.05 -7.89
CA PHE A 70 -1.51 -5.47 -6.64
C PHE A 70 -1.43 -3.94 -6.71
N VAL A 71 -0.98 -3.38 -7.85
CA VAL A 71 -0.91 -1.92 -8.03
C VAL A 71 -2.30 -1.30 -7.96
N GLY A 72 -3.31 -1.92 -8.59
CA GLY A 72 -4.71 -1.48 -8.49
C GLY A 72 -5.21 -1.49 -7.05
N PHE A 73 -5.07 -2.62 -6.37
CA PHE A 73 -5.41 -2.76 -4.96
C PHE A 73 -4.69 -1.72 -4.08
N HIS A 74 -3.37 -1.58 -4.25
CA HIS A 74 -2.60 -0.61 -3.49
C HIS A 74 -3.07 0.83 -3.74
N THR A 75 -3.36 1.18 -4.99
CA THR A 75 -3.81 2.52 -5.36
C THR A 75 -5.12 2.90 -4.68
N HIS A 76 -6.11 2.00 -4.68
CA HIS A 76 -7.43 2.25 -4.11
C HIS A 76 -7.48 2.09 -2.59
N GLU A 77 -6.88 1.03 -2.05
CA GLU A 77 -7.06 0.67 -0.65
C GLU A 77 -5.97 1.24 0.27
N ILE A 78 -4.75 1.40 -0.23
CA ILE A 78 -3.61 1.83 0.56
C ILE A 78 -3.06 3.17 0.09
N GLY A 79 -2.87 3.37 -1.20
CA GLY A 79 -2.18 4.50 -1.83
C GLY A 79 -2.97 5.83 -1.85
N GLY A 80 -4.22 5.91 -1.36
CA GLY A 80 -5.05 7.12 -1.38
C GLY A 80 -5.12 7.75 -2.76
N LEU A 81 -5.05 6.93 -3.77
CA LEU A 81 -5.04 7.27 -5.19
C LEU A 81 -3.75 7.96 -5.68
N PHE A 82 -2.72 8.11 -4.83
CA PHE A 82 -1.45 8.79 -5.19
C PHE A 82 -0.33 7.83 -5.64
N THR A 83 -0.61 6.53 -5.72
CA THR A 83 0.39 5.54 -6.12
C THR A 83 0.94 5.83 -7.50
N ASP A 84 2.26 6.01 -7.62
CA ASP A 84 2.95 6.01 -8.91
C ASP A 84 2.92 4.58 -9.48
N GLN A 85 1.94 4.34 -10.35
CA GLN A 85 1.62 2.99 -10.82
C GLN A 85 2.78 2.32 -11.58
N PRO A 86 3.50 3.00 -12.50
CA PRO A 86 4.66 2.41 -13.16
C PRO A 86 5.80 2.07 -12.19
N LEU A 87 6.06 2.94 -11.21
CA LEU A 87 7.11 2.68 -10.22
C LEU A 87 6.73 1.51 -9.31
N MET A 88 5.47 1.45 -8.86
CA MET A 88 4.96 0.34 -8.05
C MET A 88 5.00 -0.98 -8.82
N LYS A 89 4.62 -0.98 -10.10
CA LYS A 89 4.72 -2.17 -10.95
C LYS A 89 6.16 -2.66 -11.07
N LYS A 90 7.12 -1.74 -11.25
CA LYS A 90 8.55 -2.05 -11.29
C LYS A 90 9.02 -2.68 -9.97
N TYR A 91 8.61 -2.12 -8.83
CA TYR A 91 8.92 -2.64 -7.50
C TYR A 91 8.43 -4.08 -7.32
N VAL A 92 7.15 -4.33 -7.61
CA VAL A 92 6.57 -5.68 -7.51
C VAL A 92 7.30 -6.66 -8.43
N SER A 93 7.54 -6.27 -9.68
CA SER A 93 8.20 -7.11 -10.69
C SER A 93 9.65 -7.46 -10.33
N MET A 94 10.33 -6.61 -9.56
CA MET A 94 11.72 -6.84 -9.11
C MET A 94 11.81 -7.65 -7.81
N SER A 95 10.70 -8.03 -7.18
CA SER A 95 10.75 -8.67 -5.85
C SER A 95 11.60 -9.94 -5.82
N GLY A 96 11.50 -10.80 -6.81
CA GLY A 96 12.32 -12.01 -6.95
C GLY A 96 13.82 -11.68 -7.03
N GLU A 97 14.19 -10.75 -7.90
CA GLU A 97 15.58 -10.30 -8.06
C GLU A 97 16.16 -9.72 -6.75
N MET A 98 15.38 -8.94 -6.03
CA MET A 98 15.81 -8.37 -4.75
C MET A 98 16.13 -9.46 -3.71
N LEU A 99 15.29 -10.49 -3.63
CA LEU A 99 15.51 -11.61 -2.72
C LEU A 99 16.73 -12.43 -3.13
N GLU A 100 16.91 -12.70 -4.41
CA GLU A 100 18.10 -13.42 -4.93
C GLU A 100 19.40 -12.66 -4.63
N LYS A 101 19.39 -11.33 -4.78
CA LYS A 101 20.53 -10.48 -4.42
C LYS A 101 20.85 -10.58 -2.92
N LEU A 102 19.84 -10.42 -2.05
CA LEU A 102 20.03 -10.51 -0.61
C LEU A 102 20.54 -11.91 -0.17
N ASP A 103 19.98 -12.97 -0.72
CA ASP A 103 20.44 -14.35 -0.47
C ASP A 103 21.89 -14.53 -0.91
N GLY A 104 22.22 -14.07 -2.12
CA GLY A 104 23.59 -14.07 -2.67
C GLY A 104 24.60 -13.26 -1.84
N TRP A 105 24.15 -12.24 -1.11
CA TRP A 105 24.97 -11.46 -0.16
C TRP A 105 25.04 -12.10 1.23
N GLY A 106 24.35 -13.23 1.44
CA GLY A 106 24.41 -14.03 2.66
C GLY A 106 23.34 -13.71 3.69
N VAL A 107 22.26 -13.02 3.29
CA VAL A 107 21.09 -12.85 4.16
C VAL A 107 20.34 -14.17 4.27
N VAL A 108 20.11 -14.62 5.50
CA VAL A 108 19.43 -15.89 5.74
C VAL A 108 17.92 -15.69 5.63
N MET A 109 17.31 -16.46 4.73
CA MET A 109 15.87 -16.55 4.55
C MET A 109 15.43 -17.99 4.75
N PRO A 110 14.50 -18.28 5.68
CA PRO A 110 13.99 -19.63 5.92
C PRO A 110 13.43 -20.26 4.65
N ARG A 111 13.70 -21.57 4.46
CA ARG A 111 13.21 -22.34 3.32
C ARG A 111 12.07 -23.24 3.72
N ALA A 112 11.14 -23.47 2.80
CA ALA A 112 10.10 -24.47 2.88
C ALA A 112 10.66 -25.85 2.49
N GLU A 113 9.88 -26.91 2.68
CA GLU A 113 10.30 -28.29 2.39
C GLU A 113 10.57 -28.53 0.89
N ASP A 114 9.91 -27.78 0.02
CA ASP A 114 10.11 -27.82 -1.44
C ASP A 114 11.35 -27.04 -1.92
N GLY A 115 12.07 -26.40 -0.99
CA GLY A 115 13.26 -25.58 -1.27
C GLY A 115 12.97 -24.11 -1.61
N GLY A 116 11.73 -23.72 -1.79
CA GLY A 116 11.29 -22.32 -1.91
C GLY A 116 11.44 -21.54 -0.62
N TYR A 117 11.11 -20.26 -0.64
CA TYR A 117 11.07 -19.45 0.59
C TYR A 117 9.89 -19.85 1.47
N ARG A 118 10.11 -19.91 2.79
CA ARG A 118 9.02 -20.04 3.75
C ARG A 118 8.29 -18.71 3.86
N ILE A 119 7.08 -18.65 3.32
CA ILE A 119 6.27 -17.45 3.26
C ILE A 119 5.15 -17.45 4.30
N ILE A 120 4.75 -16.26 4.74
CA ILE A 120 3.60 -16.01 5.61
C ILE A 120 2.65 -15.09 4.84
N PRO A 121 1.45 -15.54 4.43
CA PRO A 121 0.47 -14.69 3.77
C PRO A 121 0.08 -13.49 4.63
N THR A 122 -0.04 -12.30 4.03
CA THR A 122 -0.36 -11.04 4.75
C THR A 122 -1.44 -10.22 4.08
N GLY A 123 -2.07 -10.75 3.07
CA GLY A 123 -3.15 -10.11 2.32
C GLY A 123 -3.45 -10.88 1.05
N PRO A 124 -4.36 -10.41 0.22
CA PRO A 124 -4.77 -11.13 -0.98
C PRO A 124 -3.66 -11.27 -2.02
N PHE A 125 -2.72 -10.33 -2.04
CA PHE A 125 -1.65 -10.25 -3.05
C PHE A 125 -0.25 -10.34 -2.49
N THR A 126 -0.09 -10.34 -1.17
CA THR A 126 1.22 -10.23 -0.52
C THR A 126 1.46 -11.32 0.50
N ALA A 127 2.73 -11.62 0.70
CA ALA A 127 3.22 -12.43 1.79
C ALA A 127 4.47 -11.78 2.41
N MET A 128 4.94 -12.32 3.51
CA MET A 128 6.19 -11.95 4.16
C MET A 128 7.15 -13.12 4.22
N ILE A 129 8.44 -12.80 4.15
CA ILE A 129 9.55 -13.72 4.44
C ILE A 129 10.26 -13.19 5.68
N CYS A 130 10.44 -14.03 6.70
CA CYS A 130 11.24 -13.70 7.86
C CYS A 130 12.73 -13.70 7.52
N ILE A 131 13.47 -12.76 8.09
CA ILE A 131 14.93 -12.64 7.93
C ILE A 131 15.61 -12.40 9.27
N ASP A 132 16.88 -12.70 9.34
CA ASP A 132 17.72 -12.37 10.49
C ASP A 132 17.93 -10.86 10.60
N LEU A 133 18.03 -10.34 11.84
CA LEU A 133 18.27 -8.92 12.11
C LEU A 133 19.69 -8.46 11.77
N ASP A 134 20.59 -9.34 11.42
CA ASP A 134 21.97 -9.02 11.00
C ASP A 134 22.09 -8.74 9.48
N ILE A 135 20.95 -8.55 8.79
CA ILE A 135 20.90 -8.28 7.34
C ILE A 135 21.90 -7.19 6.92
N THR A 136 21.91 -6.04 7.60
CA THR A 136 22.79 -4.93 7.23
C THR A 136 24.26 -5.27 7.43
N LEU A 137 24.60 -6.04 8.47
CA LEU A 137 25.97 -6.50 8.70
C LEU A 137 26.45 -7.44 7.59
N LYS A 138 25.57 -8.31 7.11
CA LYS A 138 25.90 -9.24 6.00
C LYS A 138 26.14 -8.47 4.70
N VAL A 139 25.29 -7.51 4.37
CA VAL A 139 25.49 -6.66 3.18
C VAL A 139 26.76 -5.81 3.32
N ARG A 140 27.03 -5.23 4.50
CA ARG A 140 28.32 -4.55 4.74
C ARG A 140 29.53 -5.45 4.46
N ARG A 141 29.54 -6.67 4.98
CA ARG A 141 30.62 -7.62 4.74
C ARG A 141 30.80 -7.95 3.24
N ARG A 142 29.72 -7.97 2.50
CA ARG A 142 29.77 -8.11 1.03
C ARG A 142 30.41 -6.88 0.39
N ALA A 143 29.98 -5.68 0.77
CA ALA A 143 30.50 -4.42 0.27
C ALA A 143 32.02 -4.28 0.55
N GLU A 144 32.48 -4.61 1.76
CA GLU A 144 33.90 -4.61 2.13
C GLU A 144 34.73 -5.54 1.24
N LYS A 145 34.22 -6.76 0.96
CA LYS A 145 34.87 -7.70 0.03
C LYS A 145 35.00 -7.17 -1.39
N LEU A 146 34.11 -6.28 -1.80
CA LEU A 146 34.11 -5.64 -3.12
C LEU A 146 34.99 -4.36 -3.15
N GLY A 147 35.56 -3.96 -2.01
CA GLY A 147 36.44 -2.81 -1.90
C GLY A 147 35.74 -1.49 -1.62
N VAL A 148 34.49 -1.50 -1.12
CA VAL A 148 33.84 -0.28 -0.60
C VAL A 148 34.60 0.22 0.64
N ARG A 149 34.86 1.52 0.68
CA ARG A 149 35.50 2.19 1.84
C ARG A 149 34.43 2.67 2.82
N PHE A 150 34.75 2.65 4.11
CA PHE A 150 33.83 3.06 5.18
C PHE A 150 34.47 4.07 6.09
N MET A 151 33.67 5.07 6.52
CA MET A 151 33.98 6.01 7.61
C MET A 151 32.83 5.91 8.61
N ASP A 152 32.99 5.09 9.63
CA ASP A 152 32.08 4.97 10.76
C ASP A 152 32.30 6.12 11.77
N LYS A 153 31.32 6.38 12.66
CA LYS A 153 31.34 7.46 13.66
C LYS A 153 31.57 8.84 13.05
N THR A 154 31.16 9.02 11.78
CA THR A 154 31.36 10.22 11.00
C THR A 154 30.03 10.81 10.58
N VAL A 155 29.73 12.00 11.07
CA VAL A 155 28.52 12.75 10.77
C VAL A 155 28.75 13.63 9.56
N PHE A 156 27.92 13.50 8.58
CA PHE A 156 27.80 14.45 7.49
C PHE A 156 26.98 15.67 7.97
N SER A 157 27.52 16.86 7.83
CA SER A 157 26.87 18.10 8.28
C SER A 157 26.22 18.90 7.17
N ASP A 158 26.87 19.00 6.02
CA ASP A 158 26.40 19.81 4.89
C ASP A 158 26.84 19.23 3.54
N LEU A 159 26.00 19.39 2.51
CA LEU A 159 26.38 19.18 1.11
C LEU A 159 27.15 20.40 0.60
N LEU A 160 28.10 20.15 -0.29
CA LEU A 160 28.80 21.17 -1.08
C LEU A 160 28.26 21.20 -2.49
N THR A 161 27.99 22.39 -3.03
CA THR A 161 27.37 22.56 -4.34
C THR A 161 28.11 23.61 -5.19
N GLU A 162 28.07 23.43 -6.50
CA GLU A 162 28.40 24.44 -7.50
C GLU A 162 27.17 24.67 -8.40
N GLY A 163 26.50 25.80 -8.21
CA GLY A 163 25.18 26.03 -8.83
C GLY A 163 24.17 24.99 -8.35
N ASN A 164 23.53 24.29 -9.27
CA ASN A 164 22.58 23.21 -8.97
C ASN A 164 23.23 21.81 -8.87
N THR A 165 24.56 21.72 -8.89
CA THR A 165 25.27 20.42 -8.88
C THR A 165 25.90 20.18 -7.52
N VAL A 166 25.70 18.99 -6.94
CA VAL A 166 26.43 18.53 -5.75
C VAL A 166 27.87 18.19 -6.13
N THR A 167 28.84 18.68 -5.34
CA THR A 167 30.27 18.49 -5.58
C THR A 167 30.97 17.73 -4.45
N GLY A 168 30.25 17.50 -3.34
CA GLY A 168 30.81 16.81 -2.19
C GLY A 168 30.04 17.07 -0.89
N ALA A 169 30.71 16.82 0.22
CA ALA A 169 30.17 17.02 1.57
C ALA A 169 31.23 17.42 2.59
N VAL A 170 30.78 18.02 3.67
CA VAL A 170 31.56 18.22 4.90
C VAL A 170 31.07 17.24 5.95
N ALA A 171 32.02 16.62 6.65
CA ALA A 171 31.73 15.66 7.70
C ALA A 171 32.71 15.84 8.87
N PHE A 172 32.34 15.33 10.05
CA PHE A 172 33.21 15.33 11.22
C PHE A 172 33.06 14.03 12.03
N SER A 173 34.09 13.64 12.71
CA SER A 173 34.09 12.51 13.62
C SER A 173 33.43 12.91 14.96
N VAL A 174 32.49 12.12 15.43
CA VAL A 174 31.83 12.34 16.74
C VAL A 174 32.74 11.99 17.92
N LEU A 175 33.86 11.31 17.66
CA LEU A 175 34.80 10.86 18.71
C LEU A 175 35.83 11.93 19.10
N ASP A 176 36.37 12.64 18.10
CA ASP A 176 37.49 13.56 18.29
C ASP A 176 37.34 14.89 17.52
N GLY A 177 36.28 15.04 16.74
CA GLY A 177 36.00 16.27 16.00
C GLY A 177 36.86 16.49 14.75
N GLU A 178 37.55 15.45 14.27
CA GLU A 178 38.32 15.59 13.04
C GLU A 178 37.41 15.82 11.85
N TYR A 179 37.62 16.92 11.14
CA TYR A 179 36.85 17.27 9.95
C TYR A 179 37.38 16.59 8.69
N SER A 180 36.45 16.20 7.84
CA SER A 180 36.72 15.70 6.49
C SER A 180 35.91 16.49 5.47
N VAL A 181 36.58 16.99 4.44
CA VAL A 181 35.98 17.61 3.26
C VAL A 181 36.15 16.64 2.12
N ILE A 182 35.03 16.14 1.58
CA ILE A 182 34.99 15.02 0.63
C ILE A 182 34.48 15.52 -0.70
N ALA A 183 35.35 15.53 -1.72
CA ALA A 183 34.91 15.75 -3.10
C ALA A 183 34.29 14.48 -3.67
N ALA A 184 33.14 14.58 -4.28
CA ALA A 184 32.42 13.46 -4.88
C ALA A 184 31.79 13.85 -6.22
N LYS A 185 31.80 12.93 -7.19
CA LYS A 185 31.15 13.15 -8.49
C LYS A 185 29.64 12.86 -8.40
N LYS A 186 29.26 11.90 -7.56
CA LYS A 186 27.86 11.59 -7.20
C LYS A 186 27.71 11.41 -5.71
N VAL A 187 26.56 11.78 -5.19
CA VAL A 187 26.19 11.59 -3.77
C VAL A 187 24.87 10.81 -3.70
N ILE A 188 24.86 9.79 -2.87
CA ILE A 188 23.64 9.00 -2.58
C ILE A 188 23.25 9.24 -1.13
N LEU A 189 22.15 9.93 -0.89
CA LEU A 189 21.60 10.17 0.43
C LEU A 189 20.75 8.98 0.87
N ALA A 190 21.14 8.31 1.94
CA ALA A 190 20.51 7.12 2.51
C ALA A 190 20.34 7.23 4.04
N THR A 191 20.08 8.45 4.53
CA THR A 191 20.13 8.83 5.96
C THR A 191 18.86 8.51 6.73
N GLY A 192 17.83 7.92 6.08
CA GLY A 192 16.58 7.54 6.71
C GLY A 192 15.61 8.70 6.91
N SER A 193 14.51 8.43 7.62
CA SER A 193 13.39 9.35 7.89
C SER A 193 13.56 10.16 9.16
N GLN A 194 12.60 11.06 9.46
CA GLN A 194 12.47 11.76 10.73
C GLN A 194 11.41 11.10 11.63
N ASN A 195 11.72 10.91 12.91
CA ASN A 195 10.77 10.41 13.91
C ASN A 195 10.60 11.32 15.13
N TYR A 196 11.18 12.50 15.14
CA TYR A 196 11.09 13.49 16.22
C TYR A 196 11.52 12.99 17.61
N ARG A 197 12.19 11.84 17.70
CA ARG A 197 12.53 11.14 18.96
C ARG A 197 11.30 10.83 19.84
N VAL A 198 10.10 10.77 19.27
CA VAL A 198 8.86 10.48 20.00
C VAL A 198 8.75 8.98 20.31
N GLY A 199 8.95 8.13 19.31
CA GLY A 199 8.91 6.67 19.47
C GLY A 199 10.30 6.09 19.60
N SER A 200 10.47 5.11 20.49
CA SER A 200 11.74 4.40 20.65
C SER A 200 11.88 3.15 19.80
N MET A 201 10.75 2.62 19.28
CA MET A 201 10.74 1.43 18.44
C MET A 201 11.06 1.74 16.99
N TRP A 202 11.90 0.91 16.39
CA TRP A 202 12.27 0.89 14.98
C TRP A 202 12.92 2.12 14.41
N SER A 203 12.83 3.27 15.06
CA SER A 203 13.14 4.53 14.43
C SER A 203 14.32 5.23 15.11
N ASN A 204 15.40 5.36 14.37
CA ASN A 204 16.56 6.19 14.73
C ASN A 204 16.73 7.36 13.78
N GLY A 205 15.80 7.56 12.85
CA GLY A 205 15.83 8.66 11.90
C GLY A 205 15.73 10.01 12.62
N ARG A 206 16.58 10.95 12.23
CA ARG A 206 16.64 12.30 12.80
C ARG A 206 16.38 13.38 11.75
N GLY A 207 16.29 13.00 10.47
CA GLY A 207 16.06 13.93 9.38
C GLY A 207 17.23 14.85 9.07
N ASP A 208 18.31 14.77 9.82
CA ASP A 208 19.51 15.60 9.68
C ASP A 208 20.05 15.60 8.24
N GLY A 209 20.07 14.42 7.60
CA GLY A 209 20.58 14.29 6.24
C GLY A 209 19.74 15.00 5.19
N TYR A 210 18.44 14.77 5.17
CA TYR A 210 17.60 15.43 4.16
C TYR A 210 17.38 16.92 4.43
N ILE A 211 17.44 17.35 5.69
CA ILE A 211 17.43 18.79 6.02
C ILE A 211 18.73 19.45 5.58
N ALA A 212 19.89 18.78 5.69
CA ALA A 212 21.13 19.30 5.12
C ALA A 212 21.05 19.43 3.59
N ALA A 213 20.45 18.46 2.90
CA ALA A 213 20.19 18.54 1.46
C ALA A 213 19.20 19.67 1.12
N PHE A 214 18.15 19.84 1.93
CA PHE A 214 17.17 20.93 1.77
C PHE A 214 17.81 22.31 1.92
N ARG A 215 18.69 22.50 2.90
CA ARG A 215 19.50 23.72 3.04
C ARG A 215 20.41 23.98 1.83
N ALA A 216 20.90 22.91 1.19
CA ALA A 216 21.72 23.01 -0.02
C ALA A 216 20.91 23.30 -1.30
N GLY A 217 19.57 23.35 -1.20
CA GLY A 217 18.68 23.69 -2.31
C GLY A 217 17.91 22.51 -2.93
N ALA A 218 18.02 21.29 -2.38
CA ALA A 218 17.17 20.19 -2.78
C ALA A 218 15.72 20.46 -2.38
N GLU A 219 14.76 19.98 -3.18
CA GLU A 219 13.33 20.10 -2.88
C GLU A 219 12.83 18.91 -2.06
N LEU A 220 11.83 19.19 -1.23
CA LEU A 220 11.11 18.19 -0.47
C LEU A 220 9.67 18.09 -0.98
N ARG A 221 9.00 16.95 -0.69
CA ARG A 221 7.64 16.64 -1.14
C ARG A 221 6.80 16.06 -0.01
N ASN A 222 5.55 16.48 0.06
CA ASN A 222 4.49 15.95 0.93
C ASN A 222 4.95 15.74 2.40
N THR A 223 5.52 16.77 3.00
CA THR A 223 6.03 16.71 4.37
C THR A 223 4.92 16.53 5.41
N GLU A 224 3.66 16.74 5.05
CA GLU A 224 2.47 16.51 5.89
C GLU A 224 2.17 15.03 6.14
N PHE A 225 2.69 14.14 5.30
CA PHE A 225 2.45 12.70 5.45
C PHE A 225 3.46 11.98 6.37
N GLY A 226 4.30 12.70 7.07
CA GLY A 226 5.30 12.15 8.01
C GLY A 226 4.74 11.67 9.36
N ASN A 227 3.46 11.45 9.48
CA ASN A 227 2.73 11.24 10.73
C ASN A 227 2.33 9.78 10.99
N PHE A 228 3.13 8.84 10.52
CA PHE A 228 2.89 7.41 10.76
C PHE A 228 2.77 7.08 12.25
N ALA A 229 1.69 6.41 12.61
CA ALA A 229 1.41 5.95 13.96
C ALA A 229 1.10 4.44 13.96
N GLN A 230 1.27 3.80 15.10
CA GLN A 230 0.87 2.39 15.29
C GLN A 230 0.18 2.21 16.64
N LEU A 231 -0.66 1.18 16.72
CA LEU A 231 -1.25 0.80 18.00
C LEU A 231 -0.15 0.25 18.90
N VAL A 232 -0.16 0.73 20.14
CA VAL A 232 0.70 0.24 21.21
C VAL A 232 -0.14 -0.13 22.43
N ARG A 233 0.40 -1.02 23.23
CA ARG A 233 -0.18 -1.38 24.50
C ARG A 233 -0.09 -0.21 25.48
N ILE A 234 -1.20 0.19 26.11
CA ILE A 234 -1.21 1.34 27.04
C ILE A 234 -0.27 1.10 28.25
N ARG A 235 -0.21 -0.13 28.74
CA ARG A 235 0.60 -0.47 29.91
C ARG A 235 2.10 -0.48 29.68
N SER A 236 2.56 -0.58 28.44
CA SER A 236 3.98 -0.68 28.11
C SER A 236 4.40 0.23 26.93
N HIS A 237 3.89 1.38 26.83
CA HIS A 237 4.05 2.48 25.84
C HIS A 237 4.96 2.30 24.59
N ASN A 238 5.84 1.31 24.58
CA ASN A 238 6.78 1.02 23.50
C ASN A 238 6.56 -0.34 22.86
N GLU A 239 5.49 -1.04 23.22
CA GLU A 239 5.16 -2.36 22.68
C GLU A 239 4.12 -2.19 21.58
N VAL A 240 4.57 -2.25 20.33
CA VAL A 240 3.67 -2.25 19.18
C VAL A 240 2.89 -3.55 19.15
N VAL A 241 1.58 -3.43 19.00
CA VAL A 241 0.67 -4.56 18.91
C VAL A 241 0.16 -4.67 17.48
N PHE A 242 0.26 -5.87 16.91
CA PHE A 242 -0.29 -6.18 15.60
C PHE A 242 -1.63 -6.89 15.81
N GLY A 243 -2.71 -6.18 15.68
CA GLY A 243 -4.02 -6.73 15.96
C GLY A 243 -5.15 -5.88 15.42
N GLU A 244 -4.89 -5.10 14.37
CA GLU A 244 -5.89 -4.24 13.75
C GLU A 244 -7.15 -5.01 13.30
N ASN A 245 -7.01 -6.32 13.06
CA ASN A 245 -8.12 -7.22 12.73
C ASN A 245 -8.97 -7.66 13.96
N TYR A 246 -8.53 -7.31 15.17
CA TYR A 246 -9.12 -7.78 16.43
C TYR A 246 -9.51 -6.62 17.35
N MET A 247 -9.89 -5.49 16.79
CA MET A 247 -10.25 -4.30 17.56
C MET A 247 -11.70 -4.35 18.03
N TYR A 248 -11.89 -4.11 19.31
CA TYR A 248 -13.18 -4.04 19.97
C TYR A 248 -13.31 -2.73 20.75
N ASN A 249 -14.51 -2.18 20.82
CA ASN A 249 -14.81 -1.04 21.69
C ASN A 249 -15.25 -1.49 23.11
N ALA A 250 -15.46 -0.53 24.00
CA ALA A 250 -15.89 -0.80 25.37
C ALA A 250 -17.28 -1.49 25.50
N LYS A 251 -18.06 -1.52 24.43
CA LYS A 251 -19.36 -2.22 24.38
C LYS A 251 -19.22 -3.66 23.92
N GLY A 252 -18.01 -4.13 23.59
CA GLY A 252 -17.75 -5.45 23.05
C GLY A 252 -18.11 -5.57 21.55
N GLU A 253 -18.23 -4.47 20.84
CA GLU A 253 -18.49 -4.49 19.40
C GLU A 253 -17.17 -4.62 18.64
N HIS A 254 -17.09 -5.58 17.71
CA HIS A 254 -15.93 -5.77 16.81
C HIS A 254 -15.90 -4.65 15.79
N ILE A 255 -15.03 -3.66 16.00
CA ILE A 255 -14.98 -2.43 15.22
C ILE A 255 -14.11 -2.52 13.97
N THR A 256 -13.24 -3.53 13.84
CA THR A 256 -12.41 -3.74 12.66
C THR A 256 -13.24 -3.84 11.38
N LYS A 257 -14.42 -4.47 11.44
CA LYS A 257 -15.36 -4.58 10.31
C LYS A 257 -15.80 -3.22 9.73
N ASN A 258 -15.64 -2.13 10.47
CA ASN A 258 -16.00 -0.80 10.00
C ASN A 258 -15.02 -0.25 8.96
N PHE A 259 -13.79 -0.79 8.90
CA PHE A 259 -12.73 -0.28 8.04
C PHE A 259 -11.90 -1.36 7.31
N CYS A 260 -12.06 -2.64 7.66
CA CYS A 260 -11.36 -3.75 7.03
C CYS A 260 -12.36 -4.82 6.60
N GLN A 261 -12.54 -4.99 5.30
CA GLN A 261 -13.43 -5.98 4.72
C GLN A 261 -12.69 -7.27 4.34
N HIS A 262 -11.40 -7.20 4.08
CA HIS A 262 -10.61 -8.28 3.49
C HIS A 262 -9.52 -8.85 4.40
N ARG A 263 -9.53 -8.52 5.70
CA ARG A 263 -8.51 -8.96 6.68
C ARG A 263 -7.07 -8.61 6.29
N GLU A 264 -6.86 -7.48 5.62
CA GLU A 264 -5.51 -6.98 5.37
C GLU A 264 -4.82 -6.68 6.70
N THR A 265 -3.51 -6.91 6.72
CA THR A 265 -2.72 -6.74 7.94
C THR A 265 -2.11 -5.36 8.08
N ASP A 266 -2.27 -4.47 7.12
CA ASP A 266 -1.65 -3.13 7.18
C ASP A 266 -2.60 -1.99 6.83
N ILE A 267 -3.67 -1.92 7.59
CA ILE A 267 -4.72 -0.89 7.52
C ILE A 267 -4.59 0.10 8.68
N SER A 268 -3.37 0.31 9.14
CA SER A 268 -3.10 1.07 10.36
C SER A 268 -3.70 2.48 10.35
N SER A 269 -3.73 3.18 9.20
CA SER A 269 -4.34 4.51 9.12
C SER A 269 -5.85 4.48 9.38
N LYS A 270 -6.54 3.49 8.81
CA LYS A 270 -7.97 3.27 9.02
C LYS A 270 -8.24 2.88 10.47
N ALA A 271 -7.41 1.99 11.04
CA ALA A 271 -7.49 1.57 12.43
C ALA A 271 -7.29 2.73 13.42
N ILE A 272 -6.31 3.60 13.19
CA ILE A 272 -6.06 4.78 14.02
C ILE A 272 -7.24 5.76 13.97
N ARG A 273 -7.79 5.99 12.78
CA ARG A 273 -8.99 6.82 12.60
C ARG A 273 -10.17 6.25 13.37
N GLU A 274 -10.41 4.94 13.25
CA GLU A 274 -11.50 4.27 13.97
C GLU A 274 -11.29 4.32 15.49
N TRP A 275 -10.07 4.07 15.95
CA TRP A 275 -9.71 4.24 17.36
C TRP A 275 -10.08 5.64 17.86
N TYR A 276 -9.73 6.67 17.12
CA TYR A 276 -10.04 8.07 17.47
C TYR A 276 -11.55 8.31 17.54
N ILE A 277 -12.31 7.84 16.55
CA ILE A 277 -13.76 7.97 16.51
C ILE A 277 -14.39 7.30 17.75
N GLN A 278 -14.03 6.06 18.06
CA GLN A 278 -14.58 5.33 19.20
C GLN A 278 -14.31 6.04 20.53
N ASN A 279 -13.08 6.51 20.73
CA ASN A 279 -12.72 7.19 21.98
C ASN A 279 -13.36 8.58 22.12
N THR A 280 -13.51 9.34 21.03
CA THR A 280 -14.12 10.67 21.07
C THR A 280 -15.65 10.65 21.08
N THR A 281 -16.28 9.57 20.66
CA THR A 281 -17.75 9.40 20.69
C THR A 281 -18.27 8.67 21.94
N GLY A 282 -17.39 8.37 22.91
CA GLY A 282 -17.76 7.75 24.18
C GLY A 282 -17.93 6.23 24.12
N ASN A 283 -17.44 5.59 23.06
CA ASN A 283 -17.43 4.12 22.91
C ASN A 283 -16.08 3.48 23.33
N GLY A 284 -15.08 4.28 23.66
CA GLY A 284 -13.79 3.81 24.20
C GLY A 284 -13.88 3.33 25.66
N PRO A 285 -12.82 2.65 26.18
CA PRO A 285 -11.56 2.41 25.49
C PRO A 285 -11.63 1.35 24.40
N VAL A 286 -10.71 1.42 23.43
CA VAL A 286 -10.52 0.38 22.42
C VAL A 286 -9.49 -0.63 22.89
N HIS A 287 -9.77 -1.89 22.69
CA HIS A 287 -8.89 -3.01 23.04
C HIS A 287 -8.81 -4.04 21.92
N LEU A 288 -7.82 -4.92 21.99
CA LEU A 288 -7.69 -6.08 21.11
C LEU A 288 -8.14 -7.33 21.84
N ASP A 289 -8.96 -8.16 21.19
CA ASP A 289 -9.37 -9.46 21.68
C ASP A 289 -9.03 -10.54 20.66
N PHE A 290 -8.17 -11.48 21.04
CA PHE A 290 -7.73 -12.61 20.23
C PHE A 290 -8.39 -13.92 20.62
N GLY A 291 -9.45 -13.89 21.45
CA GLY A 291 -10.00 -15.04 22.16
C GLY A 291 -10.33 -16.28 21.33
N ASP A 292 -10.76 -16.07 20.09
CA ASP A 292 -11.18 -17.16 19.19
C ASP A 292 -10.15 -17.50 18.11
N GLU A 293 -8.97 -16.84 18.10
CA GLU A 293 -7.96 -17.14 17.10
C GLU A 293 -7.25 -18.47 17.39
N PRO A 294 -7.08 -19.31 16.36
CA PRO A 294 -6.29 -20.53 16.49
C PRO A 294 -4.86 -20.21 16.91
N GLN A 295 -4.36 -20.92 17.92
CA GLN A 295 -2.99 -20.78 18.44
C GLN A 295 -1.93 -20.79 17.33
N VAL A 296 -2.16 -21.55 16.27
CA VAL A 296 -1.27 -21.63 15.09
C VAL A 296 -1.11 -20.30 14.38
N ASN A 297 -2.18 -19.51 14.24
CA ASN A 297 -2.11 -18.20 13.58
C ASN A 297 -1.35 -17.18 14.44
N LEU A 298 -1.52 -17.23 15.76
CA LEU A 298 -0.77 -16.40 16.69
C LEU A 298 0.71 -16.80 16.71
N GLU A 299 1.03 -18.08 16.68
CA GLU A 299 2.40 -18.59 16.62
C GLU A 299 3.10 -18.19 15.32
N LEU A 300 2.42 -18.20 14.17
CA LEU A 300 2.96 -17.75 12.89
C LEU A 300 3.29 -16.26 12.89
N LEU A 301 2.48 -15.43 13.55
CA LEU A 301 2.75 -14.01 13.76
C LEU A 301 3.99 -13.77 14.63
N TRP A 302 4.30 -14.71 15.53
CA TRP A 302 5.37 -14.60 16.53
C TRP A 302 6.62 -15.42 16.20
N ASP A 303 6.57 -16.36 15.27
CA ASP A 303 7.70 -17.19 14.85
C ASP A 303 8.64 -16.41 13.91
N ARG A 304 9.23 -15.36 14.47
CA ARG A 304 10.21 -14.51 13.82
C ARG A 304 11.58 -14.73 14.46
N PRO A 305 12.69 -14.43 13.76
CA PRO A 305 14.04 -14.58 14.33
C PRO A 305 14.24 -13.89 15.68
N TYR A 306 13.50 -12.82 15.94
CA TYR A 306 13.46 -12.09 17.24
C TYR A 306 12.13 -12.26 17.97
N GLY A 307 11.23 -13.12 17.53
CA GLY A 307 9.93 -13.40 18.14
C GLY A 307 10.01 -13.86 19.58
N LYS A 308 11.16 -14.38 20.00
CA LYS A 308 11.43 -14.64 21.41
C LYS A 308 11.21 -13.42 22.31
N LYS A 309 11.44 -12.22 21.80
CA LYS A 309 11.23 -10.98 22.56
C LYS A 309 9.75 -10.71 22.88
N PHE A 310 8.87 -11.18 22.04
CA PHE A 310 7.41 -11.13 22.25
C PHE A 310 6.89 -12.37 23.02
N ARG A 311 7.56 -13.54 22.87
CA ARG A 311 7.26 -14.75 23.65
C ARG A 311 7.62 -14.60 25.13
N VAL A 312 8.66 -13.85 25.46
CA VAL A 312 9.12 -13.64 26.84
C VAL A 312 8.01 -13.02 27.71
N LEU A 313 7.16 -12.18 27.17
CA LEU A 313 6.00 -11.64 27.90
C LEU A 313 4.96 -12.70 28.23
N ASN A 314 4.82 -13.75 27.42
CA ASN A 314 3.91 -14.86 27.68
C ASN A 314 4.56 -15.94 28.54
N ASP A 315 5.86 -16.18 28.39
CA ASP A 315 6.62 -17.17 29.18
C ASP A 315 6.81 -16.69 30.63
N GLU A 316 6.93 -15.38 30.90
CA GLU A 316 7.05 -14.81 32.23
C GLU A 316 5.76 -14.87 33.05
N THR A 317 4.60 -14.84 32.38
CA THR A 317 3.30 -14.86 33.05
C THR A 317 2.69 -16.24 33.12
N GLY A 318 3.22 -17.22 32.39
CA GLY A 318 2.61 -18.56 32.25
C GLY A 318 1.20 -18.51 31.66
N ALA A 319 0.79 -17.36 31.12
CA ALA A 319 -0.51 -17.16 30.48
C ALA A 319 -0.40 -17.46 28.98
N THR A 320 -1.38 -18.11 28.44
CA THR A 320 -1.77 -17.98 27.03
C THR A 320 -1.91 -16.51 26.70
N VAL A 321 -1.54 -16.13 25.47
CA VAL A 321 -1.60 -14.75 24.92
C VAL A 321 -2.64 -13.91 25.66
N ASP A 322 -2.22 -12.77 26.21
CA ASP A 322 -3.12 -11.79 26.84
C ASP A 322 -4.16 -11.40 25.77
N THR A 323 -5.38 -11.89 25.89
CA THR A 323 -6.40 -11.77 24.85
C THR A 323 -7.14 -10.45 24.89
N ASP A 324 -7.04 -9.71 25.98
CA ASP A 324 -7.68 -8.42 26.21
C ASP A 324 -6.62 -7.33 26.45
N LEU A 325 -6.32 -6.57 25.40
CA LEU A 325 -5.26 -5.56 25.38
C LEU A 325 -5.83 -4.18 25.07
N GLU A 326 -5.87 -3.31 26.07
CA GLU A 326 -6.14 -1.89 25.82
C GLU A 326 -5.01 -1.26 25.03
N VAL A 327 -5.37 -0.58 23.91
CA VAL A 327 -4.42 0.00 22.97
C VAL A 327 -4.67 1.48 22.73
N CYS A 328 -3.60 2.17 22.41
CA CYS A 328 -3.65 3.56 21.90
C CYS A 328 -2.68 3.73 20.74
N PRO A 329 -2.91 4.74 19.87
CA PRO A 329 -1.94 5.12 18.87
C PRO A 329 -0.69 5.76 19.52
N MET A 330 0.47 5.43 18.98
CA MET A 330 1.72 6.13 19.25
C MET A 330 2.33 6.60 17.93
N LEU A 331 2.71 7.87 17.86
CA LEU A 331 3.43 8.40 16.72
C LEU A 331 4.79 7.70 16.60
N ILE A 332 5.03 7.07 15.50
CA ILE A 332 6.35 6.52 15.14
C ILE A 332 7.15 7.58 14.38
N GLY A 333 6.47 8.35 13.54
CA GLY A 333 7.05 9.32 12.64
C GLY A 333 7.89 8.65 11.54
N GLU A 334 7.63 8.99 10.32
CA GLU A 334 8.43 8.52 9.18
C GLU A 334 8.42 9.59 8.07
N GLN A 335 8.68 10.83 8.43
CA GLN A 335 8.79 11.88 7.43
C GLN A 335 9.98 11.60 6.52
N SER A 336 9.72 11.34 5.26
CA SER A 336 10.67 10.89 4.24
C SER A 336 10.47 11.71 2.96
N PRO A 337 10.89 12.97 2.96
CA PRO A 337 10.33 13.96 2.06
C PRO A 337 11.21 14.28 0.84
N MET A 338 12.40 13.68 0.67
CA MET A 338 13.26 14.04 -0.47
C MET A 338 12.54 13.79 -1.79
N LYS A 339 12.29 14.86 -2.55
CA LYS A 339 11.70 14.80 -3.89
C LYS A 339 12.69 14.13 -4.84
N VAL A 340 12.24 13.03 -5.46
CA VAL A 340 13.03 12.24 -6.42
C VAL A 340 12.20 11.86 -7.63
N ASP A 341 12.88 11.55 -8.74
CA ASP A 341 12.27 10.91 -9.90
C ASP A 341 12.20 9.37 -9.72
N ARG A 342 11.69 8.65 -10.72
CA ARG A 342 11.58 7.18 -10.69
C ARG A 342 12.92 6.44 -10.73
N GLU A 343 14.02 7.12 -10.98
CA GLU A 343 15.40 6.64 -10.86
C GLU A 343 16.07 7.11 -9.55
N TYR A 344 15.31 7.68 -8.63
CA TYR A 344 15.77 8.21 -7.34
C TYR A 344 16.75 9.36 -7.44
N ARG A 345 16.79 10.08 -8.56
CA ARG A 345 17.53 11.33 -8.68
C ARG A 345 16.79 12.46 -7.98
N ALA A 346 17.46 13.16 -7.09
CA ALA A 346 16.92 14.36 -6.44
C ALA A 346 16.99 15.59 -7.36
N THR A 347 16.48 16.72 -6.89
CA THR A 347 16.43 17.96 -7.69
C THR A 347 17.78 18.66 -7.88
N LEU A 348 18.79 18.30 -7.08
CA LEU A 348 20.17 18.72 -7.31
C LEU A 348 20.89 17.72 -8.20
N ASP A 349 21.59 18.22 -9.24
CA ASP A 349 22.35 17.37 -10.14
C ASP A 349 23.44 16.59 -9.42
N GLY A 350 23.49 15.28 -9.68
CA GLY A 350 24.45 14.38 -9.04
C GLY A 350 24.05 13.89 -7.66
N LEU A 351 22.90 14.32 -7.13
CA LEU A 351 22.33 13.82 -5.90
C LEU A 351 21.26 12.76 -6.17
N TYR A 352 21.33 11.63 -5.47
CA TYR A 352 20.30 10.63 -5.34
C TYR A 352 19.80 10.58 -3.91
N ALA A 353 18.54 10.21 -3.70
CA ALA A 353 18.02 9.94 -2.36
C ALA A 353 17.22 8.64 -2.36
N ILE A 354 17.53 7.74 -1.41
CA ILE A 354 17.04 6.36 -1.41
C ILE A 354 16.54 5.93 -0.03
N GLY A 355 15.68 4.90 -0.04
CA GLY A 355 15.10 4.37 1.17
C GLY A 355 14.27 5.41 1.92
N ASP A 356 14.32 5.36 3.25
CA ASP A 356 13.46 6.14 4.13
C ASP A 356 13.68 7.67 4.07
N CYS A 357 14.67 8.20 3.37
CA CYS A 357 14.78 9.65 3.20
C CYS A 357 14.06 10.15 1.94
N SER A 358 13.73 9.27 1.00
CA SER A 358 13.13 9.61 -0.30
C SER A 358 11.63 9.50 -0.31
N TYR A 359 10.97 10.43 -0.97
CA TYR A 359 9.58 10.32 -1.37
C TYR A 359 9.50 9.78 -2.80
N CYS A 360 9.04 8.56 -2.95
CA CYS A 360 8.98 7.90 -4.25
C CYS A 360 7.80 8.34 -5.12
N GLY A 361 7.00 9.28 -4.66
CA GLY A 361 5.78 9.69 -5.37
C GLY A 361 4.69 8.65 -5.43
N SER A 362 4.84 7.56 -4.73
CA SER A 362 3.96 6.41 -4.78
C SER A 362 3.73 5.90 -3.38
N GLY A 363 2.79 5.07 -3.27
CA GLY A 363 2.68 4.28 -2.09
C GLY A 363 3.72 3.17 -1.99
N LEU A 364 4.87 3.23 -2.61
CA LEU A 364 6.05 2.41 -2.27
C LEU A 364 6.51 2.60 -0.85
N ALA A 365 5.84 3.35 -0.24
CA ALA A 365 5.49 3.70 1.06
C ALA A 365 5.74 2.61 2.07
N GLY A 366 6.79 1.96 1.93
CA GLY A 366 7.26 1.14 2.99
C GLY A 366 7.88 1.97 4.05
N ALA A 367 8.61 2.94 3.66
CA ALA A 367 9.30 3.82 4.54
C ALA A 367 8.53 5.09 4.77
N VAL A 368 7.90 5.52 3.74
CA VAL A 368 7.07 6.69 3.78
C VAL A 368 5.68 6.20 3.91
N PRO A 369 4.93 6.71 4.81
CA PRO A 369 3.53 6.85 4.60
C PRO A 369 3.34 7.91 3.51
N ALA A 370 3.91 7.69 2.35
CA ALA A 370 3.38 8.28 1.18
C ALA A 370 1.93 7.93 1.24
N PRO A 371 1.12 8.95 1.11
CA PRO A 371 -0.25 8.68 1.38
C PRO A 371 -0.55 7.42 0.65
N PRO A 372 -1.15 6.64 1.29
CA PRO A 372 -1.62 6.51 2.64
C PRO A 372 -1.40 5.19 3.27
N GLY A 373 -0.43 4.91 3.80
CA GLY A 373 -0.22 3.64 4.43
C GLY A 373 0.82 2.81 3.71
N ARG A 374 1.13 1.68 4.27
CA ARG A 374 2.16 0.80 3.77
C ARG A 374 1.80 -0.64 4.05
N ASN A 375 2.34 -1.54 3.24
CA ASN A 375 2.29 -2.97 3.51
C ASN A 375 3.43 -3.39 4.43
N ARG A 376 3.16 -4.32 5.33
CA ARG A 376 4.18 -4.89 6.22
C ARG A 376 5.33 -5.51 5.44
N GLY A 377 6.56 -5.30 5.90
CA GLY A 377 7.77 -5.79 5.26
C GLY A 377 8.23 -5.01 4.05
N SER A 378 7.45 -4.05 3.57
CA SER A 378 7.82 -3.21 2.43
C SER A 378 8.99 -2.27 2.72
N GLY A 379 9.17 -1.78 3.96
CA GLY A 379 10.22 -0.81 4.30
C GLY A 379 11.63 -1.26 3.97
N ILE A 380 11.99 -2.48 4.35
CA ILE A 380 13.31 -3.04 4.03
C ILE A 380 13.43 -3.29 2.53
N LEU A 381 12.43 -3.92 1.93
CA LEU A 381 12.46 -4.26 0.52
C LEU A 381 12.44 -3.01 -0.38
N ASN A 382 11.70 -1.95 0.00
CA ASN A 382 11.72 -0.66 -0.69
C ASN A 382 13.12 0.00 -0.63
N ALA A 383 13.79 -0.06 0.53
CA ALA A 383 15.14 0.48 0.63
C ALA A 383 16.15 -0.30 -0.23
N VAL A 384 15.98 -1.62 -0.35
CA VAL A 384 16.75 -2.46 -1.28
C VAL A 384 16.45 -2.07 -2.72
N PHE A 385 15.17 -1.96 -3.09
CA PHE A 385 14.73 -1.55 -4.42
C PHE A 385 15.32 -0.21 -4.84
N ALA A 386 15.14 0.81 -4.00
CA ALA A 386 15.68 2.15 -4.25
C ALA A 386 17.21 2.13 -4.37
N GLY A 387 17.86 1.34 -3.51
CA GLY A 387 19.31 1.13 -3.54
C GLY A 387 19.80 0.54 -4.86
N LEU A 388 19.14 -0.53 -5.35
CA LEU A 388 19.48 -1.16 -6.64
C LEU A 388 19.25 -0.22 -7.82
N VAL A 389 18.11 0.46 -7.87
CA VAL A 389 17.78 1.39 -8.98
C VAL A 389 18.75 2.55 -9.04
N ALA A 390 18.98 3.25 -7.93
CA ALA A 390 19.92 4.38 -7.87
C ALA A 390 21.36 3.93 -8.16
N ALA A 391 21.76 2.77 -7.63
CA ALA A 391 23.10 2.23 -7.85
C ALA A 391 23.39 1.97 -9.32
N ARG A 392 22.46 1.35 -10.03
CA ARG A 392 22.61 1.04 -11.47
C ARG A 392 22.72 2.31 -12.30
N ASN A 393 21.90 3.33 -11.97
CA ASN A 393 22.00 4.65 -12.59
C ASN A 393 23.35 5.31 -12.30
N ALA A 394 23.79 5.30 -11.03
CA ALA A 394 25.08 5.86 -10.66
C ALA A 394 26.24 5.10 -11.30
N ALA A 395 26.23 3.76 -11.29
CA ALA A 395 27.31 2.94 -11.86
C ALA A 395 27.48 3.11 -13.38
N ALA A 396 26.41 3.50 -14.09
CA ALA A 396 26.43 3.77 -15.51
C ALA A 396 26.98 5.16 -15.89
N CYS A 397 27.27 6.03 -14.91
CA CYS A 397 27.82 7.35 -15.18
C CYS A 397 29.29 7.28 -15.61
N ASP A 398 29.75 8.30 -16.39
CA ASP A 398 31.14 8.49 -16.71
C ASP A 398 31.89 9.15 -15.54
N TYR A 399 32.88 8.48 -15.01
CA TYR A 399 33.75 8.92 -13.92
C TYR A 399 35.13 9.36 -14.36
N SER A 400 35.41 9.48 -15.67
CA SER A 400 36.70 9.90 -16.20
C SER A 400 37.02 11.38 -15.99
N GLY A 401 36.03 12.24 -15.77
CA GLY A 401 36.18 13.67 -15.56
C GLY A 401 36.83 14.04 -14.22
N GLU A 402 37.43 15.24 -14.17
CA GLU A 402 38.02 15.81 -12.95
C GLU A 402 36.92 16.13 -11.91
N PHE A 403 37.35 16.16 -10.63
CA PHE A 403 36.47 16.62 -9.55
C PHE A 403 36.20 18.13 -9.70
N LYS A 404 34.94 18.52 -9.49
CA LYS A 404 34.60 19.94 -9.45
C LYS A 404 35.22 20.63 -8.25
N PRO A 405 35.58 21.91 -8.34
CA PRO A 405 36.13 22.67 -7.24
C PRO A 405 35.12 22.81 -6.09
N LEU A 406 35.61 22.65 -4.86
CA LEU A 406 34.80 22.82 -3.67
C LEU A 406 34.76 24.29 -3.24
N CYS A 407 33.58 24.77 -2.84
CA CYS A 407 33.39 26.14 -2.38
C CYS A 407 33.92 26.34 -0.97
N ALA A 408 35.06 27.04 -0.83
CA ALA A 408 35.70 27.33 0.45
C ALA A 408 34.75 27.99 1.47
N LYS A 409 33.86 28.86 1.01
CA LYS A 409 32.89 29.55 1.88
C LYS A 409 31.82 28.61 2.43
N GLN A 410 31.38 27.63 1.63
CA GLN A 410 30.46 26.59 2.12
C GLN A 410 31.14 25.71 3.18
N ILE A 411 32.42 25.35 2.98
CA ILE A 411 33.21 24.58 3.94
C ILE A 411 33.34 25.36 5.25
N GLU A 412 33.73 26.63 5.20
CA GLU A 412 33.81 27.50 6.37
C GLU A 412 32.49 27.59 7.14
N ASN A 413 31.36 27.75 6.43
CA ASN A 413 30.06 27.85 7.03
C ASN A 413 29.64 26.54 7.69
N ALA A 414 29.91 25.39 7.07
CA ALA A 414 29.62 24.07 7.60
C ALA A 414 30.36 23.79 8.88
N ILE A 415 31.67 24.07 8.90
CA ILE A 415 32.52 23.93 10.11
C ILE A 415 32.04 24.90 11.21
N ALA A 416 31.76 26.16 10.86
CA ALA A 416 31.28 27.15 11.82
C ALA A 416 29.96 26.75 12.48
N ARG A 417 29.05 26.10 11.72
CA ARG A 417 27.78 25.58 12.25
C ARG A 417 28.02 24.54 13.37
N VAL A 418 28.91 23.59 13.14
CA VAL A 418 29.25 22.55 14.12
C VAL A 418 29.97 23.13 15.33
N GLU A 419 30.87 24.11 15.11
CA GLU A 419 31.65 24.71 16.16
C GLU A 419 30.87 25.74 17.02
N ALA A 420 29.80 26.33 16.50
CA ALA A 420 29.05 27.37 17.19
C ALA A 420 28.51 26.92 18.56
N PRO A 421 27.87 25.77 18.75
CA PRO A 421 27.43 25.32 20.06
C PRO A 421 28.58 24.93 20.99
N LEU A 422 29.71 24.43 20.45
CA LEU A 422 30.91 24.07 21.23
C LEU A 422 31.65 25.30 21.82
N ALA A 423 31.55 26.44 21.14
CA ALA A 423 32.20 27.67 21.55
C ALA A 423 31.48 28.41 22.70
N LYS A 424 30.29 27.93 23.12
CA LYS A 424 29.48 28.61 24.15
C LYS A 424 29.87 28.21 25.56
N GLU A 425 30.05 29.19 26.45
CA GLU A 425 30.24 28.97 27.88
C GLU A 425 28.92 28.59 28.56
N ASN A 426 27.81 29.25 28.19
CA ASN A 426 26.46 29.03 28.71
C ASN A 426 25.49 28.77 27.59
N GLY A 427 24.48 27.95 27.87
CA GLY A 427 23.45 27.63 26.94
C GLY A 427 22.51 26.50 27.41
N ILE A 428 21.62 26.05 26.55
CA ILE A 428 20.71 24.94 26.84
C ILE A 428 21.18 23.68 26.11
N LYS A 429 20.86 22.53 26.65
CA LYS A 429 21.11 21.27 25.98
C LYS A 429 20.13 21.07 24.78
N PRO A 430 20.55 20.38 23.70
CA PRO A 430 19.69 20.14 22.55
C PRO A 430 18.39 19.37 22.90
N GLU A 431 18.42 18.51 23.92
CA GLU A 431 17.25 17.78 24.42
C GLU A 431 16.12 18.74 24.84
N ALA A 432 16.42 19.90 25.45
CA ALA A 432 15.42 20.86 25.85
C ALA A 432 14.64 21.45 24.64
N VAL A 433 15.30 21.59 23.51
CA VAL A 433 14.66 22.00 22.25
C VAL A 433 13.81 20.86 21.67
N ILE A 434 14.38 19.66 21.67
CA ILE A 434 13.69 18.44 21.17
C ILE A 434 12.42 18.17 21.97
N GLU A 435 12.45 18.30 23.28
CA GLU A 435 11.30 18.12 24.18
C GLU A 435 10.14 19.04 23.81
N VAL A 436 10.40 20.30 23.45
CA VAL A 436 9.36 21.21 22.99
C VAL A 436 8.68 20.70 21.71
N ILE A 437 9.44 20.13 20.76
CA ILE A 437 8.86 19.54 19.54
C ILE A 437 8.12 18.25 19.86
N GLN A 438 8.60 17.45 20.81
CA GLN A 438 7.88 16.25 21.25
C GLN A 438 6.49 16.60 21.82
N HIS A 439 6.34 17.71 22.51
CA HIS A 439 5.02 18.18 22.96
C HIS A 439 4.10 18.59 21.80
N ALA A 440 4.64 18.99 20.65
CA ALA A 440 3.84 19.24 19.45
C ALA A 440 3.50 17.95 18.70
N MET A 441 4.46 17.01 18.57
CA MET A 441 4.34 15.87 17.68
C MET A 441 3.78 14.59 18.34
N ALA A 442 4.00 14.39 19.64
CA ALA A 442 3.57 13.15 20.31
C ALA A 442 2.05 13.01 20.47
N PRO A 443 1.28 14.08 20.77
CA PRO A 443 -0.16 13.94 20.88
C PRO A 443 -0.79 13.61 19.51
N VAL A 444 -1.53 12.50 19.44
CA VAL A 444 -2.19 12.00 18.21
C VAL A 444 -3.15 13.04 17.62
N GLU A 445 -3.84 13.79 18.47
CA GLU A 445 -4.75 14.85 18.08
C GLU A 445 -4.05 16.08 17.48
N GLN A 446 -2.75 16.21 17.63
CA GLN A 446 -1.98 17.31 17.04
C GLN A 446 -1.26 16.89 15.75
N SER A 447 -0.77 15.66 15.68
CA SER A 447 0.09 15.21 14.60
C SER A 447 -0.56 14.19 13.65
N VAL A 448 -1.60 13.48 14.06
CA VAL A 448 -2.23 12.41 13.27
C VAL A 448 -3.66 12.77 12.89
N VAL A 449 -4.54 13.03 13.87
CA VAL A 449 -5.92 13.48 13.62
C VAL A 449 -5.99 14.98 13.92
N MET A 450 -5.72 15.78 12.90
CA MET A 450 -5.47 17.21 13.04
C MET A 450 -6.73 18.05 12.87
N HIS A 451 -6.69 19.26 13.40
CA HIS A 451 -7.67 20.33 13.21
C HIS A 451 -6.92 21.66 13.13
N ALA A 452 -7.41 22.65 12.39
CA ALA A 452 -6.74 23.94 12.22
C ALA A 452 -6.28 24.57 13.53
N ASP A 453 -7.13 24.57 14.57
CA ASP A 453 -6.77 25.14 15.89
C ASP A 453 -5.62 24.39 16.58
N ARG A 454 -5.55 23.07 16.38
CA ARG A 454 -4.49 22.24 16.95
C ARG A 454 -3.19 22.37 16.19
N ILE A 455 -3.25 22.51 14.86
CA ILE A 455 -2.10 22.86 14.02
C ILE A 455 -1.52 24.19 14.45
N ALA A 456 -2.35 25.21 14.67
CA ALA A 456 -1.89 26.51 15.13
C ALA A 456 -1.15 26.43 16.49
N LYS A 457 -1.70 25.70 17.45
CA LYS A 457 -1.06 25.47 18.76
C LYS A 457 0.28 24.71 18.63
N ALA A 458 0.34 23.70 17.79
CA ALA A 458 1.58 22.98 17.51
C ALA A 458 2.63 23.89 16.87
N MET A 459 2.21 24.77 15.95
CA MET A 459 3.10 25.76 15.34
C MET A 459 3.64 26.79 16.36
N GLU A 460 2.90 27.16 17.40
CA GLU A 460 3.42 27.97 18.49
C GLU A 460 4.59 27.29 19.21
N LEU A 461 4.47 25.97 19.45
CA LEU A 461 5.57 25.16 20.03
C LEU A 461 6.77 25.08 19.08
N VAL A 462 6.53 24.86 17.78
CA VAL A 462 7.58 24.87 16.76
C VAL A 462 8.31 26.21 16.73
N GLN A 463 7.60 27.32 16.73
CA GLN A 463 8.22 28.66 16.77
C GLN A 463 9.01 28.91 18.07
N LYS A 464 8.47 28.45 19.21
CA LYS A 464 9.21 28.47 20.48
C LYS A 464 10.53 27.70 20.36
N ALA A 465 10.50 26.45 19.89
CA ALA A 465 11.70 25.65 19.70
C ALA A 465 12.70 26.32 18.75
N LYS A 466 12.21 26.92 17.66
CA LYS A 466 13.02 27.66 16.68
C LYS A 466 13.78 28.84 17.34
N THR A 467 13.13 29.55 18.25
CA THR A 467 13.79 30.64 18.99
C THR A 467 14.84 30.14 19.99
N MET A 468 14.78 28.88 20.40
CA MET A 468 15.75 28.28 21.34
C MET A 468 17.01 27.73 20.65
N LEU A 469 16.96 27.43 19.34
CA LEU A 469 18.08 26.87 18.57
C LEU A 469 19.38 27.68 18.73
N PRO A 470 19.40 29.03 18.62
CA PRO A 470 20.61 29.83 18.79
C PRO A 470 21.23 29.70 20.19
N ASP A 471 20.50 29.27 21.21
CA ASP A 471 20.95 29.16 22.58
C ASP A 471 21.51 27.78 22.94
N MET A 472 21.46 26.80 22.00
CA MET A 472 22.03 25.47 22.24
C MET A 472 23.53 25.53 22.49
N LYS A 473 24.01 24.70 23.46
CA LYS A 473 25.40 24.49 23.82
C LYS A 473 25.75 23.00 23.70
N ALA A 474 26.96 22.72 23.26
CA ALA A 474 27.52 21.37 23.22
C ALA A 474 28.83 21.33 24.04
N GLU A 475 29.08 20.25 24.75
CA GLU A 475 30.29 20.00 25.53
C GLU A 475 31.32 19.19 24.73
N ASP A 476 30.85 18.41 23.78
CA ASP A 476 31.66 17.59 22.87
C ASP A 476 31.04 17.46 21.49
N TYR A 477 31.69 16.74 20.58
CA TYR A 477 31.23 16.55 19.21
C TYR A 477 30.01 15.61 19.09
N HIS A 478 29.76 14.78 20.10
CA HIS A 478 28.53 14.02 20.17
C HIS A 478 27.33 14.94 20.41
N GLU A 479 27.42 15.85 21.37
CA GLU A 479 26.38 16.85 21.62
C GLU A 479 26.26 17.87 20.47
N ALA A 480 27.38 18.20 19.79
CA ALA A 480 27.34 19.02 18.59
C ALA A 480 26.54 18.34 17.46
N MET A 481 26.65 17.03 17.29
CA MET A 481 25.79 16.24 16.42
C MET A 481 24.34 16.34 16.87
N GLU A 482 24.03 16.21 18.15
CA GLU A 482 22.65 16.33 18.66
C GLU A 482 22.06 17.74 18.46
N CYS A 483 22.89 18.79 18.45
CA CYS A 483 22.45 20.12 18.04
C CYS A 483 22.01 20.17 16.58
N LEU A 484 22.74 19.51 15.66
CA LEU A 484 22.32 19.39 14.25
C LEU A 484 21.02 18.57 14.11
N GLU A 485 20.86 17.50 14.89
CA GLU A 485 19.63 16.73 14.96
C GLU A 485 18.44 17.58 15.46
N ALA A 486 18.64 18.41 16.49
CA ALA A 486 17.62 19.31 17.01
C ALA A 486 17.20 20.35 15.97
N GLU A 487 18.14 20.96 15.22
CA GLU A 487 17.81 21.82 14.08
C GLU A 487 16.94 21.10 13.04
N ALA A 488 17.31 19.87 12.71
CA ALA A 488 16.57 19.07 11.74
C ALA A 488 15.17 18.73 12.24
N ILE A 489 15.02 18.34 13.50
CA ILE A 489 13.75 18.02 14.14
C ILE A 489 12.82 19.25 14.12
N VAL A 490 13.31 20.42 14.47
CA VAL A 490 12.54 21.67 14.45
C VAL A 490 12.11 22.01 13.01
N THR A 491 13.03 21.96 12.05
CA THR A 491 12.74 22.26 10.64
C THR A 491 11.74 21.26 10.05
N SER A 492 11.89 19.97 10.36
CA SER A 492 10.96 18.91 9.92
C SER A 492 9.55 19.11 10.47
N ALA A 493 9.42 19.50 11.74
CA ALA A 493 8.14 19.83 12.36
C ALA A 493 7.50 21.08 11.75
N GLU A 494 8.30 22.11 11.45
CA GLU A 494 7.83 23.31 10.74
C GLU A 494 7.27 22.92 9.37
N LEU A 495 7.99 22.13 8.58
CA LEU A 495 7.57 21.63 7.28
C LEU A 495 6.27 20.84 7.39
N HIS A 496 6.18 19.92 8.36
CA HIS A 496 4.99 19.11 8.60
C HIS A 496 3.74 19.98 8.81
N TYR A 497 3.80 20.92 9.73
CA TYR A 497 2.65 21.73 10.06
C TYR A 497 2.32 22.80 9.01
N LEU A 498 3.30 23.38 8.32
CA LEU A 498 3.05 24.28 7.20
C LEU A 498 2.31 23.57 6.05
N ALA A 499 2.77 22.37 5.66
CA ALA A 499 2.10 21.59 4.62
C ALA A 499 0.73 21.06 5.10
N SER A 500 0.61 20.67 6.38
CA SER A 500 -0.65 20.25 6.99
C SER A 500 -1.69 21.36 7.04
N ASP A 501 -1.28 22.60 7.31
CA ASP A 501 -2.21 23.72 7.23
C ASP A 501 -2.63 24.02 5.79
N MET A 502 -1.75 23.82 4.82
CA MET A 502 -2.04 24.06 3.41
C MET A 502 -3.06 23.05 2.87
N ARG A 503 -2.95 21.74 3.15
CA ARG A 503 -3.81 20.68 2.65
C ARG A 503 -5.16 20.66 3.38
N LYS A 504 -6.26 20.80 2.65
CA LYS A 504 -7.63 20.90 3.18
C LYS A 504 -8.46 19.67 2.80
N GLU A 505 -7.96 18.48 3.13
CA GLU A 505 -8.63 17.20 2.92
C GLU A 505 -8.19 16.18 3.97
N SER A 506 -8.75 14.98 3.95
CA SER A 506 -8.21 13.80 4.63
C SER A 506 -7.86 12.73 3.59
N ARG A 507 -6.62 12.21 3.66
CA ARG A 507 -6.13 11.20 2.71
C ARG A 507 -5.11 10.29 3.42
N GLY A 508 -5.41 8.99 3.51
CA GLY A 508 -4.53 8.02 4.14
C GLY A 508 -4.18 8.36 5.59
N TRP A 509 -2.90 8.54 5.87
CA TRP A 509 -2.41 8.94 7.19
C TRP A 509 -2.66 10.42 7.52
N PHE A 510 -2.91 11.23 6.51
CA PHE A 510 -3.23 12.63 6.70
C PHE A 510 -4.71 12.78 7.02
N LEU A 511 -5.03 12.97 8.29
CA LEU A 511 -6.41 13.03 8.79
C LEU A 511 -6.70 14.43 9.34
N ARG A 512 -7.69 15.09 8.73
CA ARG A 512 -8.19 16.39 9.15
C ARG A 512 -9.62 16.25 9.65
N GLU A 513 -9.86 16.55 10.92
CA GLU A 513 -11.21 16.52 11.50
C GLU A 513 -12.12 17.61 10.90
N ASP A 514 -11.55 18.77 10.58
CA ASP A 514 -12.23 19.88 9.93
C ASP A 514 -12.43 19.69 8.40
N TYR A 515 -11.70 18.73 7.79
CA TYR A 515 -11.83 18.32 6.38
C TYR A 515 -11.80 16.77 6.27
N PRO A 516 -12.89 16.10 6.73
CA PRO A 516 -12.82 14.64 6.96
C PRO A 516 -12.82 13.78 5.67
N ASN A 517 -13.13 14.38 4.53
CA ASN A 517 -13.25 13.69 3.25
C ASN A 517 -12.02 13.92 2.38
N MET A 518 -11.75 12.95 1.50
CA MET A 518 -10.81 13.10 0.40
C MET A 518 -11.39 14.06 -0.65
N ASP A 519 -10.59 14.97 -1.16
CA ASP A 519 -10.99 15.94 -2.19
C ASP A 519 -10.10 15.80 -3.43
N ASN A 520 -10.51 14.92 -4.34
CA ASN A 520 -9.77 14.66 -5.57
C ASN A 520 -9.84 15.81 -6.59
N ASN A 521 -10.79 16.73 -6.46
CA ASN A 521 -10.89 17.86 -7.39
C ASN A 521 -9.81 18.91 -7.09
N GLU A 522 -9.61 19.25 -5.81
CA GLU A 522 -8.66 20.28 -5.40
C GLU A 522 -7.31 19.73 -4.96
N TRP A 523 -7.27 18.51 -4.39
CA TRP A 523 -6.09 17.98 -3.71
C TRP A 523 -5.48 16.73 -4.33
N PHE A 524 -5.86 16.37 -5.57
CA PHE A 524 -5.16 15.33 -6.33
C PHE A 524 -3.83 15.87 -6.87
N LYS A 525 -2.96 16.32 -5.96
CA LYS A 525 -1.67 16.96 -6.22
C LYS A 525 -0.73 16.85 -5.04
N TRP A 526 0.56 16.97 -5.31
CA TRP A 526 1.60 17.03 -4.31
C TRP A 526 1.78 18.42 -3.73
N ILE A 527 2.31 18.51 -2.52
CA ILE A 527 2.84 19.74 -1.93
C ILE A 527 4.34 19.60 -1.88
N ASP A 528 5.05 20.51 -2.55
CA ASP A 528 6.50 20.58 -2.57
C ASP A 528 6.98 21.74 -1.72
N ALA A 529 8.15 21.57 -1.10
CA ALA A 529 8.80 22.59 -0.29
C ALA A 529 10.19 22.94 -0.86
N LYS A 530 10.50 24.23 -0.86
CA LYS A 530 11.79 24.81 -1.27
C LYS A 530 12.35 25.66 -0.15
N TYR A 531 13.69 25.70 -0.07
CA TYR A 531 14.38 26.59 0.85
C TYR A 531 14.96 27.76 0.09
N VAL A 532 14.33 28.93 0.22
CA VAL A 532 14.69 30.14 -0.52
C VAL A 532 14.97 31.27 0.46
N ASP A 533 16.16 31.84 0.40
CA ASP A 533 16.57 32.99 1.23
C ASP A 533 16.30 32.80 2.73
N GLY A 534 16.57 31.61 3.24
CA GLY A 534 16.37 31.26 4.66
C GLY A 534 14.94 30.96 5.08
N LYS A 535 14.01 30.83 4.13
CA LYS A 535 12.58 30.54 4.37
C LYS A 535 12.11 29.29 3.64
N ILE A 536 11.09 28.67 4.22
CA ILE A 536 10.37 27.57 3.58
C ILE A 536 9.27 28.16 2.70
N GLU A 537 9.29 27.82 1.43
CA GLU A 537 8.23 28.12 0.47
C GLU A 537 7.54 26.85 0.03
N LEU A 538 6.21 26.82 0.07
CA LEU A 538 5.39 25.69 -0.40
C LEU A 538 4.77 26.02 -1.75
N CYS A 539 4.72 24.99 -2.61
CA CYS A 539 3.97 25.02 -3.87
C CYS A 539 3.29 23.67 -4.11
N THR A 540 2.39 23.63 -5.07
CA THR A 540 1.74 22.38 -5.47
C THR A 540 2.22 21.92 -6.84
N GLU A 541 2.28 20.61 -7.05
CA GLU A 541 2.63 19.96 -8.31
C GLU A 541 1.59 18.88 -8.63
N GLU A 542 1.13 18.83 -9.87
CA GLU A 542 0.20 17.79 -10.34
C GLU A 542 0.90 16.42 -10.41
N LEU A 543 0.17 15.36 -10.16
CA LEU A 543 0.70 14.00 -10.29
C LEU A 543 0.95 13.66 -11.76
N PRO A 544 2.05 12.94 -12.09
CA PRO A 544 2.39 12.56 -13.48
C PRO A 544 1.57 11.34 -13.92
N THR A 545 0.28 11.54 -14.18
CA THR A 545 -0.67 10.46 -14.46
C THR A 545 -0.74 10.02 -15.91
N ASP A 546 0.04 10.61 -16.81
CA ASP A 546 -0.06 10.38 -18.26
C ASP A 546 0.26 8.93 -18.68
N ASP A 547 1.09 8.24 -17.91
CA ASP A 547 1.50 6.86 -18.17
C ASP A 547 0.90 5.85 -17.16
N TRP A 548 -0.11 6.28 -16.39
CA TRP A 548 -0.82 5.42 -15.47
C TRP A 548 -1.86 4.58 -16.22
N PHE A 549 -1.95 3.29 -15.89
CA PHE A 549 -2.93 2.39 -16.50
C PHE A 549 -4.33 2.53 -15.87
N ILE A 550 -4.45 2.93 -14.58
CA ILE A 550 -5.68 3.45 -14.01
C ILE A 550 -5.64 4.96 -14.23
N THR A 551 -6.54 5.48 -15.03
CA THR A 551 -6.49 6.88 -15.47
C THR A 551 -6.83 7.87 -14.36
N LYS A 552 -6.36 9.12 -14.50
CA LYS A 552 -6.74 10.21 -13.56
C LYS A 552 -8.26 10.39 -13.50
N GLU A 553 -8.96 10.31 -14.63
CA GLU A 553 -10.42 10.44 -14.67
C GLU A 553 -11.09 9.33 -13.85
N GLU A 554 -10.65 8.09 -14.02
CA GLU A 554 -11.12 6.94 -13.26
C GLU A 554 -10.87 7.10 -11.76
N LEU A 555 -9.67 7.49 -11.37
CA LEU A 555 -9.32 7.72 -9.96
C LEU A 555 -10.14 8.83 -9.30
N ILE A 556 -10.43 9.91 -10.03
CA ILE A 556 -11.19 11.06 -9.50
C ILE A 556 -12.68 10.75 -9.45
N THR A 557 -13.22 10.14 -10.48
CA THR A 557 -14.66 9.90 -10.62
C THR A 557 -15.11 8.61 -9.97
N GLY A 558 -14.21 7.64 -9.82
CA GLY A 558 -14.54 6.26 -9.46
C GLY A 558 -15.34 5.53 -10.54
N LEU A 559 -15.30 6.01 -11.78
CA LEU A 559 -16.05 5.45 -12.89
C LEU A 559 -15.11 4.88 -13.94
N VAL A 560 -15.51 3.78 -14.57
CA VAL A 560 -14.73 3.18 -15.65
C VAL A 560 -14.62 4.14 -16.84
N PRO A 561 -13.47 4.17 -17.53
CA PRO A 561 -13.27 5.11 -18.64
C PRO A 561 -14.17 4.78 -19.83
N VAL A 562 -14.65 5.84 -20.50
CA VAL A 562 -15.45 5.77 -21.72
C VAL A 562 -14.79 6.57 -22.82
N THR A 563 -14.90 6.09 -24.06
CA THR A 563 -14.35 6.80 -25.23
C THR A 563 -15.19 8.01 -25.63
N GLU A 564 -14.60 8.94 -26.37
CA GLU A 564 -15.35 10.10 -26.90
C GLU A 564 -16.47 9.68 -27.87
N GLU A 565 -16.35 8.54 -28.54
CA GLU A 565 -17.38 7.98 -29.39
C GLU A 565 -18.54 7.42 -28.57
N GLU A 566 -18.23 6.68 -27.49
CA GLU A 566 -19.22 6.19 -26.54
C GLU A 566 -20.03 7.33 -25.90
N LYS A 567 -19.39 8.45 -25.54
CA LYS A 567 -20.05 9.63 -24.95
C LYS A 567 -21.09 10.27 -25.87
N GLN A 568 -21.03 10.05 -27.19
CA GLN A 568 -22.02 10.61 -28.13
C GLN A 568 -23.29 9.78 -28.22
N THR A 569 -23.30 8.55 -27.72
CA THR A 569 -24.43 7.62 -27.83
C THR A 569 -25.58 7.95 -26.90
N GLU A 570 -26.81 7.56 -27.26
CA GLU A 570 -27.98 7.68 -26.38
C GLU A 570 -27.86 6.73 -25.17
N LEU A 571 -27.22 5.56 -25.35
CA LEU A 571 -26.95 4.60 -24.30
C LEU A 571 -26.11 5.23 -23.17
N TYR A 572 -25.05 5.97 -23.52
CA TYR A 572 -24.24 6.72 -22.57
C TYR A 572 -25.06 7.78 -21.83
N LYS A 573 -25.78 8.64 -22.57
CA LYS A 573 -26.52 9.76 -21.99
C LYS A 573 -27.62 9.33 -21.04
N LYS A 574 -28.31 8.24 -21.36
CA LYS A 574 -29.47 7.76 -20.58
C LYS A 574 -29.08 6.82 -19.45
N TYR A 575 -28.11 5.95 -19.65
CA TYR A 575 -27.85 4.83 -18.75
C TYR A 575 -26.50 4.93 -18.03
N TYR A 576 -25.42 5.35 -18.72
CA TYR A 576 -24.11 5.49 -18.07
C TYR A 576 -24.06 6.71 -17.13
N LEU A 577 -24.63 7.85 -17.54
CA LEU A 577 -24.67 9.05 -16.70
C LEU A 577 -25.66 8.95 -15.53
N ARG A 578 -26.57 8.01 -15.61
CA ARG A 578 -27.52 7.76 -14.53
C ARG A 578 -26.79 7.23 -13.29
N GLU A 579 -27.11 7.75 -12.11
CA GLU A 579 -26.62 7.17 -10.85
C GLU A 579 -27.09 5.73 -10.73
N MET A 580 -26.17 4.83 -10.34
CA MET A 580 -26.49 3.42 -10.15
C MET A 580 -27.54 3.22 -9.05
N THR A 581 -28.42 2.27 -9.28
CA THR A 581 -29.40 1.87 -8.26
C THR A 581 -28.67 1.23 -7.08
N LYS A 582 -28.81 1.83 -5.89
CA LYS A 582 -28.20 1.27 -4.68
C LYS A 582 -28.95 0.01 -4.25
N PRO A 583 -28.23 -1.07 -3.97
CA PRO A 583 -28.85 -2.28 -3.44
C PRO A 583 -29.38 -2.05 -2.02
N ASN A 584 -30.28 -2.95 -1.57
CA ASN A 584 -30.71 -2.95 -0.19
C ASN A 584 -29.48 -3.14 0.75
N PRO A 585 -29.19 -2.16 1.64
CA PRO A 585 -28.00 -2.22 2.49
C PRO A 585 -27.98 -3.41 3.44
N MET A 586 -29.14 -3.99 3.77
CA MET A 586 -29.22 -5.20 4.60
C MET A 586 -28.56 -6.42 3.95
N LYS A 587 -28.45 -6.45 2.62
CA LYS A 587 -27.75 -7.54 1.92
C LYS A 587 -26.25 -7.57 2.24
N PHE A 588 -25.62 -6.43 2.45
CA PHE A 588 -24.20 -6.35 2.81
C PHE A 588 -23.87 -6.90 4.20
N MET A 589 -24.86 -7.08 5.07
CA MET A 589 -24.65 -7.82 6.33
C MET A 589 -24.26 -9.29 6.11
N HIS A 590 -24.55 -9.85 4.92
CA HIS A 590 -24.19 -11.23 4.55
C HIS A 590 -22.79 -11.33 3.90
N VAL A 591 -22.14 -10.20 3.64
CA VAL A 591 -20.79 -10.14 3.09
C VAL A 591 -19.72 -10.22 4.20
N GLY A 592 -20.03 -9.78 5.42
CA GLY A 592 -19.05 -9.65 6.49
C GLY A 592 -18.42 -10.97 6.96
N GLU A 593 -19.23 -12.02 7.14
CA GLU A 593 -18.79 -13.30 7.70
C GLU A 593 -19.26 -14.48 6.87
N PRO A 594 -18.43 -15.53 6.68
CA PRO A 594 -18.84 -16.74 5.98
C PRO A 594 -19.95 -17.46 6.72
N LYS A 595 -20.83 -18.08 5.96
CA LYS A 595 -21.95 -18.91 6.49
C LYS A 595 -21.50 -20.34 6.72
N ASP A 596 -22.36 -21.11 7.40
CA ASP A 596 -22.17 -22.55 7.58
C ASP A 596 -22.21 -23.29 6.23
N GLY A 597 -21.06 -23.77 5.77
CA GLY A 597 -20.92 -24.45 4.48
C GLY A 597 -21.71 -25.76 4.36
N THR A 598 -22.09 -26.37 5.48
CA THR A 598 -22.94 -27.56 5.47
C THR A 598 -24.39 -27.28 5.05
N LYS A 599 -24.79 -25.99 5.12
CA LYS A 599 -26.10 -25.49 4.70
C LYS A 599 -26.08 -24.84 3.33
N ALA A 600 -24.89 -24.65 2.77
CA ALA A 600 -24.73 -24.05 1.47
C ALA A 600 -25.04 -25.07 0.35
N GLN A 601 -25.56 -24.59 -0.78
CA GLN A 601 -25.83 -25.44 -1.93
C GLN A 601 -24.52 -25.94 -2.55
N HIS A 602 -24.37 -27.25 -2.68
CA HIS A 602 -23.27 -27.89 -3.39
C HIS A 602 -23.53 -27.89 -4.92
N PRO A 603 -22.51 -27.79 -5.79
CA PRO A 603 -22.72 -27.80 -7.25
C PRO A 603 -23.31 -29.12 -7.77
N TYR A 604 -23.19 -30.21 -7.02
CA TYR A 604 -23.84 -31.50 -7.37
C TYR A 604 -25.38 -31.47 -7.21
N ASP A 605 -25.89 -30.44 -6.52
CA ASP A 605 -27.30 -30.24 -6.21
C ASP A 605 -27.98 -29.16 -7.10
N LEU A 606 -27.45 -28.89 -8.29
CA LEU A 606 -27.95 -27.85 -9.20
C LEU A 606 -29.46 -27.88 -9.37
N ASN A 607 -30.01 -29.07 -9.51
CA ASN A 607 -31.44 -29.31 -9.78
C ASN A 607 -32.40 -29.00 -8.63
N LYS A 608 -31.87 -28.73 -7.42
CA LYS A 608 -32.64 -28.20 -6.30
C LYS A 608 -33.14 -26.77 -6.53
N LEU A 609 -32.51 -26.02 -7.47
CA LEU A 609 -32.97 -24.68 -7.84
C LEU A 609 -34.38 -24.68 -8.43
N PHE A 610 -34.83 -25.79 -9.04
CA PHE A 610 -36.20 -25.94 -9.55
C PHE A 610 -37.24 -26.18 -8.44
N ASP A 611 -36.82 -26.58 -7.25
CA ASP A 611 -37.74 -26.91 -6.16
C ASP A 611 -38.42 -25.62 -5.65
N GLU A 612 -39.68 -25.74 -5.20
CA GLU A 612 -40.41 -24.64 -4.61
C GLU A 612 -39.75 -24.14 -3.31
N GLY A 613 -39.90 -22.83 -3.06
CA GLY A 613 -39.37 -22.22 -1.85
C GLY A 613 -37.92 -21.76 -1.95
N TYR A 614 -37.22 -21.76 -0.80
CA TYR A 614 -35.86 -21.24 -0.64
C TYR A 614 -34.98 -22.25 0.09
N MET A 615 -33.67 -22.13 -0.17
CA MET A 615 -32.63 -22.89 0.53
C MET A 615 -32.19 -22.17 1.82
N ASP A 616 -31.47 -22.87 2.66
CA ASP A 616 -30.96 -22.31 3.93
C ASP A 616 -30.02 -21.10 3.70
N MET A 617 -29.32 -21.07 2.56
CA MET A 617 -28.46 -19.94 2.17
C MET A 617 -28.86 -19.42 0.80
N GLU A 618 -29.59 -18.30 0.76
CA GLU A 618 -29.90 -17.56 -0.47
C GLU A 618 -29.03 -16.33 -0.66
N ILE A 619 -28.44 -15.80 0.43
CA ILE A 619 -27.48 -14.70 0.40
C ILE A 619 -26.33 -15.04 1.36
N GLY A 620 -25.09 -14.94 0.86
CA GLY A 620 -23.90 -15.19 1.65
C GLY A 620 -22.83 -15.95 0.88
N PHE A 621 -21.76 -16.27 1.55
CA PHE A 621 -20.67 -17.10 1.04
C PHE A 621 -20.23 -18.10 2.10
N ALA A 622 -19.62 -19.19 1.68
CA ALA A 622 -19.21 -20.25 2.58
C ALA A 622 -18.06 -21.09 2.02
N GLN A 623 -17.28 -21.67 2.94
CA GLN A 623 -16.40 -22.79 2.64
C GLN A 623 -17.21 -24.07 2.63
N LEU A 624 -17.17 -24.82 1.56
CA LEU A 624 -17.83 -26.14 1.49
C LEU A 624 -17.00 -27.20 2.25
N PRO A 625 -17.65 -28.24 2.78
CA PRO A 625 -16.97 -29.25 3.58
C PRO A 625 -15.84 -30.02 2.88
N ASP A 626 -15.83 -30.01 1.55
CA ASP A 626 -14.81 -30.64 0.73
C ASP A 626 -13.68 -29.70 0.29
N GLY A 627 -13.65 -28.48 0.82
CA GLY A 627 -12.64 -27.45 0.51
C GLY A 627 -12.99 -26.54 -0.67
N GLY A 628 -14.04 -26.81 -1.43
CA GLY A 628 -14.57 -25.84 -2.39
C GLY A 628 -15.19 -24.63 -1.69
N ALA A 629 -15.48 -23.58 -2.44
CA ALA A 629 -16.18 -22.41 -1.89
C ALA A 629 -17.41 -22.07 -2.74
N THR A 630 -18.36 -21.37 -2.14
CA THR A 630 -19.59 -20.97 -2.84
C THR A 630 -20.07 -19.61 -2.37
N LEU A 631 -20.76 -18.91 -3.28
CA LEU A 631 -21.59 -17.76 -2.94
C LEU A 631 -23.03 -17.95 -3.47
N ALA A 632 -23.95 -17.33 -2.79
CA ALA A 632 -25.35 -17.20 -3.17
C ALA A 632 -25.80 -15.76 -3.07
N ASN A 633 -26.58 -15.28 -4.01
CA ASN A 633 -27.27 -13.99 -3.95
C ASN A 633 -28.67 -14.14 -4.57
N ILE A 634 -29.65 -13.55 -3.91
CA ILE A 634 -31.02 -13.47 -4.41
C ILE A 634 -31.32 -12.00 -4.72
N THR A 635 -31.82 -11.72 -5.93
CA THR A 635 -32.14 -10.37 -6.34
C THR A 635 -33.56 -10.31 -6.91
N GLU A 636 -34.37 -9.44 -6.32
CA GLU A 636 -35.68 -9.12 -6.87
C GLU A 636 -35.52 -8.28 -8.15
N MET A 637 -36.20 -8.68 -9.20
CA MET A 637 -36.16 -8.03 -10.51
C MET A 637 -37.59 -7.63 -10.97
N PRO A 638 -38.14 -6.57 -10.38
CA PRO A 638 -39.51 -6.14 -10.70
C PRO A 638 -39.62 -5.69 -12.15
N GLY A 639 -40.67 -6.13 -12.82
CA GLY A 639 -40.92 -5.82 -14.23
C GLY A 639 -40.02 -6.55 -15.23
N VAL A 640 -39.02 -7.30 -14.79
CA VAL A 640 -38.13 -8.09 -15.65
C VAL A 640 -38.82 -9.42 -16.02
N THR A 641 -38.68 -9.82 -17.28
CA THR A 641 -39.12 -11.13 -17.78
C THR A 641 -37.91 -12.00 -18.16
N PRO A 642 -38.10 -13.33 -18.27
CA PRO A 642 -37.05 -14.22 -18.77
C PRO A 642 -36.48 -13.82 -20.14
N GLU A 643 -37.34 -13.32 -21.04
CA GLU A 643 -36.97 -12.87 -22.37
C GLU A 643 -36.01 -11.63 -22.30
N MET A 644 -36.29 -10.68 -21.40
CA MET A 644 -35.44 -9.52 -21.18
C MET A 644 -34.05 -9.94 -20.69
N PHE A 645 -33.98 -10.96 -19.83
CA PHE A 645 -32.73 -11.46 -19.30
C PHE A 645 -31.91 -12.19 -20.36
N ASP A 646 -32.56 -13.02 -21.19
CA ASP A 646 -31.94 -13.70 -22.33
C ASP A 646 -31.41 -12.67 -23.36
N PHE A 647 -32.22 -11.64 -23.65
CA PHE A 647 -31.80 -10.54 -24.52
C PHE A 647 -30.51 -9.88 -23.97
N TRP A 648 -30.45 -9.58 -22.67
CA TRP A 648 -29.29 -8.93 -22.08
C TRP A 648 -28.00 -9.72 -22.32
N PHE A 649 -27.99 -11.02 -22.07
CA PHE A 649 -26.82 -11.87 -22.24
C PHE A 649 -26.42 -12.11 -23.70
N ALA A 650 -27.36 -12.02 -24.64
CA ALA A 650 -27.05 -12.03 -26.07
C ALA A 650 -26.51 -10.68 -26.56
N TRP A 651 -26.90 -9.57 -25.93
CA TRP A 651 -26.68 -8.20 -26.40
C TRP A 651 -25.47 -7.49 -25.79
N HIS A 652 -25.24 -7.64 -24.48
CA HIS A 652 -24.22 -6.83 -23.78
C HIS A 652 -22.78 -7.10 -24.25
N GLY A 653 -22.43 -8.32 -24.60
CA GLY A 653 -21.09 -8.71 -25.05
C GLY A 653 -20.74 -8.29 -26.49
N LEU A 654 -21.51 -7.44 -27.13
CA LEU A 654 -21.23 -6.94 -28.48
C LEU A 654 -20.52 -5.61 -28.54
N GLU A 655 -20.63 -4.79 -27.48
CA GLU A 655 -19.99 -3.47 -27.36
C GLU A 655 -19.69 -3.15 -25.89
N ASP A 656 -18.52 -2.58 -25.63
CA ASP A 656 -18.02 -2.33 -24.27
C ASP A 656 -18.96 -1.44 -23.45
N LEU A 657 -19.53 -0.40 -24.06
CA LEU A 657 -20.44 0.51 -23.37
C LEU A 657 -21.68 -0.20 -22.82
N ARG A 658 -22.15 -1.27 -23.48
CA ARG A 658 -23.29 -2.07 -23.01
C ARG A 658 -22.99 -2.76 -21.68
N TYR A 659 -21.75 -3.21 -21.51
CA TYR A 659 -21.28 -3.78 -20.26
C TYR A 659 -21.06 -2.71 -19.19
N LYS A 660 -20.45 -1.58 -19.56
CA LYS A 660 -20.20 -0.44 -18.65
C LYS A 660 -21.49 0.15 -18.06
N VAL A 661 -22.61 0.15 -18.76
CA VAL A 661 -23.89 0.65 -18.20
C VAL A 661 -24.51 -0.29 -17.17
N TRP A 662 -24.11 -1.56 -17.15
CA TRP A 662 -24.52 -2.50 -16.10
C TRP A 662 -23.88 -2.14 -14.75
N ASP A 663 -22.57 -1.93 -14.73
CA ASP A 663 -21.85 -1.39 -13.57
C ASP A 663 -20.75 -0.42 -14.03
N ARG A 664 -21.07 0.87 -14.00
CA ARG A 664 -20.16 1.91 -14.48
C ARG A 664 -18.95 2.15 -13.56
N GLU A 665 -18.91 1.51 -12.40
CA GLU A 665 -17.82 1.63 -11.45
C GLU A 665 -16.80 0.51 -11.62
N ASP A 666 -17.25 -0.67 -12.07
CA ASP A 666 -16.44 -1.88 -12.06
C ASP A 666 -16.33 -2.61 -13.41
N HIS A 667 -17.22 -2.35 -14.39
CA HIS A 667 -17.23 -3.03 -15.67
C HIS A 667 -16.49 -2.25 -16.75
N TYR A 668 -15.34 -2.73 -17.19
CA TYR A 668 -14.52 -2.04 -18.18
C TYR A 668 -14.82 -2.47 -19.61
N PHE A 669 -15.02 -3.77 -19.82
CA PHE A 669 -15.07 -4.34 -21.15
C PHE A 669 -15.73 -5.71 -21.13
N ALA A 670 -16.59 -6.00 -22.14
CA ALA A 670 -17.06 -7.36 -22.40
C ALA A 670 -17.23 -7.57 -23.90
N ARG A 671 -16.60 -8.62 -24.45
CA ARG A 671 -16.73 -8.97 -25.87
C ARG A 671 -16.85 -10.47 -26.10
N THR A 672 -17.91 -10.82 -26.81
CA THR A 672 -18.05 -12.19 -27.29
C THR A 672 -17.06 -12.48 -28.42
N ARG A 673 -16.37 -13.62 -28.33
CA ARG A 673 -15.56 -14.15 -29.45
C ARG A 673 -16.43 -14.70 -30.60
N ASN A 674 -17.69 -14.96 -30.32
CA ASN A 674 -18.65 -15.61 -31.25
C ASN A 674 -19.64 -14.57 -31.79
N ARG A 675 -19.14 -13.42 -32.27
CA ARG A 675 -19.96 -12.29 -32.71
C ARG A 675 -20.99 -12.67 -33.78
N ASP A 676 -20.61 -13.49 -34.75
CA ASP A 676 -21.52 -13.92 -35.82
C ASP A 676 -22.71 -14.72 -35.27
N LYS A 677 -22.47 -15.59 -34.27
CA LYS A 677 -23.53 -16.34 -33.58
C LYS A 677 -24.44 -15.41 -32.76
N ALA A 678 -23.87 -14.45 -32.07
CA ALA A 678 -24.65 -13.49 -31.28
C ALA A 678 -25.54 -12.58 -32.14
N LEU A 679 -25.19 -12.36 -33.41
CA LEU A 679 -25.96 -11.58 -34.40
C LEU A 679 -26.86 -12.41 -35.30
N ASP A 680 -26.86 -13.73 -35.19
CA ASP A 680 -27.68 -14.62 -36.04
C ASP A 680 -29.15 -14.61 -35.60
N LYS A 681 -29.97 -13.88 -36.40
CA LYS A 681 -31.39 -13.71 -36.12
C LYS A 681 -32.22 -14.99 -36.36
N SER A 682 -31.63 -16.04 -36.90
CA SER A 682 -32.30 -17.35 -37.03
C SER A 682 -32.30 -18.15 -35.71
N LEU A 683 -31.46 -17.75 -34.75
CA LEU A 683 -31.33 -18.36 -33.43
C LEU A 683 -32.21 -17.62 -32.42
N SER A 684 -32.72 -18.36 -31.43
CA SER A 684 -33.37 -17.76 -30.26
C SER A 684 -32.35 -16.98 -29.43
N MET A 685 -32.77 -16.03 -28.57
CA MET A 685 -31.88 -15.25 -27.74
C MET A 685 -30.95 -16.12 -26.90
N LYS A 686 -31.44 -17.23 -26.34
CA LYS A 686 -30.65 -18.21 -25.57
C LYS A 686 -29.53 -18.83 -26.43
N GLU A 687 -29.87 -19.28 -27.62
CA GLU A 687 -28.89 -19.91 -28.51
C GLU A 687 -27.80 -18.95 -28.98
N ARG A 688 -28.08 -17.63 -29.02
CA ARG A 688 -27.08 -16.61 -29.41
C ARG A 688 -25.92 -16.48 -28.41
N TYR A 689 -26.15 -16.78 -27.13
CA TYR A 689 -25.05 -16.73 -26.13
C TYR A 689 -24.64 -18.12 -25.64
N TRP A 690 -25.44 -19.18 -25.78
CA TRP A 690 -25.01 -20.53 -25.40
C TRP A 690 -23.78 -20.97 -26.20
N ASP A 691 -22.83 -21.67 -25.55
CA ASP A 691 -21.60 -22.16 -26.14
C ASP A 691 -20.78 -21.03 -26.81
N THR A 692 -20.76 -19.89 -26.16
CA THR A 692 -19.93 -18.74 -26.56
C THR A 692 -18.93 -18.41 -25.46
N ILE A 693 -17.84 -17.74 -25.86
CA ILE A 693 -16.81 -17.24 -24.94
C ILE A 693 -16.86 -15.72 -24.96
N HIS A 694 -17.00 -15.12 -23.78
CA HIS A 694 -16.87 -13.69 -23.60
C HIS A 694 -15.54 -13.39 -22.87
N ASP A 695 -14.75 -12.50 -23.45
CA ASP A 695 -13.64 -11.87 -22.75
C ASP A 695 -14.18 -10.67 -21.98
N VAL A 696 -13.87 -10.61 -20.69
CA VAL A 696 -14.42 -9.60 -19.77
C VAL A 696 -13.30 -9.02 -18.94
N ASP A 697 -13.27 -7.70 -18.83
CA ASP A 697 -12.47 -6.99 -17.85
C ASP A 697 -13.39 -6.34 -16.81
N GLU A 698 -13.24 -6.72 -15.56
CA GLU A 698 -14.03 -6.18 -14.46
C GLU A 698 -13.23 -6.12 -13.16
N ASN A 699 -13.72 -5.35 -12.20
CA ASN A 699 -13.17 -5.25 -10.85
C ASN A 699 -14.18 -5.79 -9.83
N CYS A 700 -13.98 -7.01 -9.37
CA CYS A 700 -14.82 -7.59 -8.32
C CYS A 700 -14.42 -7.17 -6.90
N GLY A 701 -13.74 -6.04 -6.73
CA GLY A 701 -13.30 -5.51 -5.42
C GLY A 701 -11.86 -5.89 -5.04
N LEU A 702 -11.13 -6.57 -5.92
CA LEU A 702 -9.72 -6.94 -5.72
C LEU A 702 -8.78 -6.33 -6.79
N GLY A 703 -9.28 -5.43 -7.60
CA GLY A 703 -8.58 -4.85 -8.74
C GLY A 703 -9.17 -5.35 -10.06
N LYS A 704 -8.76 -4.72 -11.15
CA LYS A 704 -9.21 -5.07 -12.50
C LYS A 704 -8.62 -6.42 -12.93
N GLU A 705 -9.48 -7.36 -13.25
CA GLU A 705 -9.12 -8.69 -13.73
C GLU A 705 -9.61 -8.93 -15.16
N HIS A 706 -8.86 -9.73 -15.91
CA HIS A 706 -9.31 -10.27 -17.20
C HIS A 706 -9.81 -11.69 -17.03
N ILE A 707 -11.08 -11.92 -17.27
CA ILE A 707 -11.73 -13.23 -17.14
C ILE A 707 -12.33 -13.69 -18.45
N GLN A 708 -12.44 -14.99 -18.63
CA GLN A 708 -13.13 -15.61 -19.76
C GLN A 708 -14.38 -16.35 -19.26
N ILE A 709 -15.55 -15.87 -19.65
CA ILE A 709 -16.81 -16.49 -19.31
C ILE A 709 -17.22 -17.42 -20.46
N ASN A 710 -17.27 -18.71 -20.17
CA ASN A 710 -17.72 -19.74 -21.14
C ASN A 710 -19.18 -20.04 -20.87
N PHE A 711 -20.08 -19.34 -21.55
CA PHE A 711 -21.52 -19.58 -21.45
C PHE A 711 -21.89 -20.94 -22.02
N ARG A 712 -22.79 -21.64 -21.36
CA ARG A 712 -23.18 -23.01 -21.70
C ARG A 712 -24.68 -23.17 -21.76
N ASN A 713 -25.12 -24.16 -22.55
CA ASN A 713 -26.48 -24.68 -22.41
C ASN A 713 -26.62 -25.31 -21.00
N PRO A 714 -27.66 -24.98 -20.22
CA PRO A 714 -27.82 -25.53 -18.87
C PRO A 714 -27.82 -27.08 -18.81
N ALA A 715 -28.29 -27.77 -19.84
CA ALA A 715 -28.20 -29.23 -19.91
C ALA A 715 -26.75 -29.74 -19.91
N ASP A 716 -25.81 -28.96 -20.45
CA ASP A 716 -24.41 -29.37 -20.59
C ASP A 716 -23.57 -29.09 -19.33
N ILE A 717 -24.17 -28.57 -18.27
CA ILE A 717 -23.52 -28.40 -16.95
C ILE A 717 -24.19 -29.23 -15.84
N GLY A 718 -25.22 -30.01 -16.18
CA GLY A 718 -25.82 -30.98 -15.26
C GLY A 718 -27.25 -30.66 -14.81
N PHE A 719 -27.91 -29.66 -15.41
CA PHE A 719 -29.34 -29.48 -15.20
C PHE A 719 -30.16 -30.58 -15.92
N ASP A 720 -31.22 -31.03 -15.27
CA ASP A 720 -32.12 -32.08 -15.79
C ASP A 720 -32.88 -31.57 -17.03
N PRO A 721 -32.69 -32.18 -18.19
CA PRO A 721 -33.38 -31.79 -19.44
C PRO A 721 -34.93 -31.84 -19.35
N GLU A 722 -35.49 -32.71 -18.51
CA GLU A 722 -36.96 -32.79 -18.37
C GLU A 722 -37.48 -31.65 -17.51
N LYS A 723 -36.75 -31.26 -16.45
CA LYS A 723 -37.08 -30.06 -15.66
C LYS A 723 -36.94 -28.78 -16.49
N LEU A 724 -35.92 -28.71 -17.35
CA LEU A 724 -35.70 -27.55 -18.25
C LEU A 724 -36.85 -27.31 -19.23
N LYS A 725 -37.51 -28.35 -19.72
CA LYS A 725 -38.64 -28.20 -20.65
C LYS A 725 -39.86 -27.52 -20.03
N ASP A 726 -40.11 -27.78 -18.75
CA ASP A 726 -41.26 -27.24 -18.04
C ASP A 726 -40.99 -25.94 -17.34
N PHE A 727 -39.70 -25.54 -17.25
CA PHE A 727 -39.30 -24.33 -16.57
C PHE A 727 -39.71 -23.06 -17.32
N LYS A 728 -40.43 -22.17 -16.67
CA LYS A 728 -40.94 -20.91 -17.23
C LYS A 728 -39.99 -19.73 -17.10
N GLY A 729 -38.84 -19.94 -16.45
CA GLY A 729 -37.77 -18.96 -16.30
C GLY A 729 -36.67 -19.14 -17.34
N THR A 730 -35.51 -18.58 -17.00
CA THR A 730 -34.28 -18.78 -17.77
C THR A 730 -33.10 -19.04 -16.87
N ILE A 731 -32.09 -19.72 -17.40
CA ILE A 731 -30.85 -20.03 -16.71
C ILE A 731 -29.68 -19.58 -17.58
N VAL A 732 -28.91 -18.63 -17.08
CA VAL A 732 -27.63 -18.25 -17.68
C VAL A 732 -26.52 -18.88 -16.83
N CYS A 733 -25.71 -19.72 -17.44
CA CYS A 733 -24.69 -20.46 -16.74
C CYS A 733 -23.38 -20.52 -17.50
N SER A 734 -22.28 -20.68 -16.76
CA SER A 734 -20.95 -20.85 -17.33
C SER A 734 -20.14 -21.90 -16.60
N GLY A 735 -19.16 -22.47 -17.30
CA GLY A 735 -18.21 -23.43 -16.78
C GLY A 735 -17.60 -24.27 -17.90
N ASN A 736 -16.36 -24.69 -17.72
CA ASN A 736 -15.67 -25.56 -18.64
C ASN A 736 -14.66 -26.46 -17.87
N GLU A 737 -13.90 -27.27 -18.59
CA GLU A 737 -12.90 -28.18 -17.99
C GLU A 737 -11.61 -27.49 -17.52
N HIS A 738 -11.39 -26.22 -17.91
CA HIS A 738 -10.16 -25.46 -17.62
C HIS A 738 -10.37 -24.38 -16.56
N SER A 739 -11.61 -23.98 -16.30
CA SER A 739 -11.93 -22.98 -15.27
C SER A 739 -12.36 -23.65 -13.98
N PRO A 740 -11.76 -23.35 -12.82
CA PRO A 740 -12.16 -23.88 -11.53
C PRO A 740 -13.35 -23.12 -10.91
N CYS A 741 -14.24 -22.58 -11.75
CA CYS A 741 -15.42 -21.83 -11.31
C CYS A 741 -16.63 -22.18 -12.18
N ILE A 742 -17.77 -22.42 -11.53
CA ILE A 742 -19.08 -22.62 -12.16
C ILE A 742 -19.98 -21.48 -11.73
N MET A 743 -20.59 -20.79 -12.69
CA MET A 743 -21.56 -19.72 -12.49
C MET A 743 -22.97 -20.18 -12.89
N CYS A 744 -23.97 -19.77 -12.13
CA CYS A 744 -25.38 -19.98 -12.45
C CYS A 744 -26.22 -18.77 -12.00
N HIS A 745 -26.90 -18.15 -12.95
CA HIS A 745 -27.94 -17.15 -12.76
C HIS A 745 -29.28 -17.79 -13.08
N PHE A 746 -29.98 -18.24 -12.06
CA PHE A 746 -31.27 -18.92 -12.16
C PHE A 746 -32.39 -17.89 -11.95
N LEU A 747 -33.03 -17.48 -13.05
CA LEU A 747 -34.13 -16.51 -13.03
C LEU A 747 -35.49 -17.21 -13.09
N ARG A 748 -36.29 -17.08 -12.06
CA ARG A 748 -37.65 -17.62 -12.02
C ARG A 748 -38.73 -16.52 -11.98
N PRO A 749 -39.86 -16.67 -12.69
CA PRO A 749 -40.96 -15.73 -12.59
C PRO A 749 -41.59 -15.73 -11.19
N VAL A 750 -41.95 -14.55 -10.72
CA VAL A 750 -42.70 -14.30 -9.49
C VAL A 750 -43.77 -13.24 -9.76
N GLU A 751 -44.69 -13.00 -8.82
CA GLU A 751 -45.71 -11.95 -8.97
C GLU A 751 -45.01 -10.58 -9.14
N GLY A 752 -45.30 -9.89 -10.22
CA GLY A 752 -44.77 -8.57 -10.54
C GLY A 752 -43.39 -8.53 -11.21
N GLY A 753 -42.80 -9.67 -11.61
CA GLY A 753 -41.52 -9.72 -12.29
C GLY A 753 -40.80 -11.06 -12.19
N CYS A 754 -39.52 -11.00 -11.87
CA CYS A 754 -38.71 -12.19 -11.68
C CYS A 754 -37.90 -12.10 -10.40
N GLU A 755 -37.38 -13.24 -9.96
CA GLU A 755 -36.44 -13.38 -8.89
C GLU A 755 -35.19 -14.08 -9.41
N LEU A 756 -34.03 -13.47 -9.28
CA LEU A 756 -32.76 -14.01 -9.70
C LEU A 756 -32.06 -14.68 -8.52
N ARG A 757 -31.76 -15.97 -8.64
CA ARG A 757 -30.99 -16.76 -7.68
C ARG A 757 -29.62 -17.05 -8.27
N THR A 758 -28.64 -16.20 -7.95
CA THR A 758 -27.25 -16.37 -8.41
C THR A 758 -26.51 -17.35 -7.53
N ARG A 759 -25.69 -18.19 -8.15
CA ARG A 759 -24.77 -19.12 -7.50
C ARG A 759 -23.42 -19.12 -8.22
N PHE A 760 -22.36 -19.16 -7.45
CA PHE A 760 -21.02 -19.49 -7.93
C PHE A 760 -20.43 -20.59 -7.05
N TRP A 761 -19.69 -21.50 -7.70
CA TRP A 761 -18.98 -22.57 -7.02
C TRP A 761 -17.54 -22.56 -7.49
N PHE A 762 -16.61 -22.40 -6.56
CA PHE A 762 -15.19 -22.32 -6.80
C PHE A 762 -14.49 -23.61 -6.37
N GLY A 763 -13.47 -24.01 -7.13
CA GLY A 763 -12.79 -25.28 -6.96
C GLY A 763 -13.45 -26.42 -7.71
N TYR A 764 -14.40 -26.11 -8.62
CA TYR A 764 -15.11 -27.06 -9.45
C TYR A 764 -15.08 -26.66 -10.91
N SER A 765 -14.91 -27.65 -11.79
CA SER A 765 -14.98 -27.49 -13.25
C SER A 765 -16.10 -28.34 -13.82
N ILE A 766 -16.53 -28.04 -15.04
CA ILE A 766 -17.48 -28.90 -15.79
C ILE A 766 -16.69 -29.91 -16.61
N ILE A 767 -16.73 -31.16 -16.22
CA ILE A 767 -16.06 -32.27 -16.90
C ILE A 767 -17.11 -33.33 -17.27
N GLY A 768 -17.20 -33.65 -18.57
CA GLY A 768 -18.18 -34.61 -19.06
C GLY A 768 -19.63 -34.16 -18.81
N GLY A 769 -19.90 -32.84 -18.84
CA GLY A 769 -21.23 -32.28 -18.62
C GLY A 769 -21.73 -32.32 -17.18
N LYS A 770 -20.82 -32.37 -16.21
CA LYS A 770 -21.16 -32.39 -14.77
C LYS A 770 -20.15 -31.62 -13.96
N PRO A 771 -20.56 -31.01 -12.83
CA PRO A 771 -19.62 -30.44 -11.86
C PRO A 771 -18.67 -31.54 -11.31
N VAL A 772 -17.39 -31.22 -11.29
CA VAL A 772 -16.33 -32.08 -10.74
C VAL A 772 -15.39 -31.21 -9.93
N LYS A 773 -15.10 -31.63 -8.68
CA LYS A 773 -14.09 -30.97 -7.86
C LYS A 773 -12.71 -31.11 -8.49
N VAL A 774 -11.98 -30.02 -8.62
CA VAL A 774 -10.63 -29.99 -9.21
C VAL A 774 -9.54 -29.53 -8.21
N LEU A 775 -9.93 -29.13 -7.00
CA LEU A 775 -8.98 -28.86 -5.93
C LEU A 775 -8.33 -30.15 -5.42
N PRO A 776 -7.02 -30.15 -5.13
CA PRO A 776 -6.38 -31.26 -4.45
C PRO A 776 -6.98 -31.53 -3.07
N ASP A 777 -6.85 -32.74 -2.57
CA ASP A 777 -7.31 -33.09 -1.24
C ASP A 777 -6.58 -32.26 -0.17
N GLY A 778 -7.35 -31.74 0.79
CA GLY A 778 -6.84 -30.90 1.86
C GLY A 778 -6.54 -29.45 1.48
N VAL A 779 -6.80 -29.05 0.22
CA VAL A 779 -6.68 -27.68 -0.23
C VAL A 779 -8.05 -27.01 -0.17
N GLU A 780 -8.12 -25.83 0.43
CA GLU A 780 -9.31 -24.99 0.49
C GLU A 780 -9.21 -23.83 -0.51
N PHE A 781 -10.31 -23.51 -1.17
CA PHE A 781 -10.39 -22.32 -2.01
C PHE A 781 -10.43 -21.08 -1.13
N PRO A 782 -9.63 -20.03 -1.41
CA PRO A 782 -9.61 -18.82 -0.57
C PRO A 782 -10.96 -18.08 -0.60
N LEU A 783 -11.46 -17.65 0.55
CA LEU A 783 -12.78 -17.00 0.67
C LEU A 783 -12.79 -15.52 0.29
N ILE A 784 -11.63 -14.85 0.26
CA ILE A 784 -11.54 -13.42 -0.06
C ILE A 784 -12.11 -13.10 -1.44
N PRO A 785 -11.71 -13.77 -2.53
CA PRO A 785 -12.33 -13.54 -3.85
C PRO A 785 -13.83 -13.83 -3.88
N VAL A 786 -14.27 -14.83 -3.13
CA VAL A 786 -15.69 -15.22 -3.06
C VAL A 786 -16.51 -14.14 -2.36
N GLN A 787 -15.99 -13.59 -1.29
CA GLN A 787 -16.58 -12.48 -0.54
C GLN A 787 -16.66 -11.21 -1.40
N ALA A 788 -15.58 -10.86 -2.09
CA ALA A 788 -15.52 -9.69 -2.97
C ALA A 788 -16.52 -9.81 -4.12
N LEU A 789 -16.57 -10.95 -4.78
CA LEU A 789 -17.54 -11.22 -5.84
C LEU A 789 -18.99 -11.18 -5.33
N LEU A 790 -19.27 -11.60 -4.10
CA LEU A 790 -20.63 -11.48 -3.53
C LEU A 790 -21.03 -10.01 -3.39
N ALA A 791 -20.14 -9.15 -2.91
CA ALA A 791 -20.40 -7.72 -2.78
C ALA A 791 -20.65 -7.07 -4.14
N HIS A 792 -19.81 -7.39 -5.13
CA HIS A 792 -19.95 -6.96 -6.51
C HIS A 792 -21.30 -7.42 -7.12
N ASN A 793 -21.63 -8.69 -6.98
CA ASN A 793 -22.87 -9.27 -7.52
C ASN A 793 -24.14 -8.65 -6.91
N ILE A 794 -24.13 -8.31 -5.62
CA ILE A 794 -25.23 -7.59 -4.97
C ILE A 794 -25.42 -6.21 -5.63
N LYS A 795 -24.34 -5.49 -5.94
CA LYS A 795 -24.34 -4.17 -6.53
C LYS A 795 -24.80 -4.19 -7.99
N GLU A 796 -24.16 -5.01 -8.81
CA GLU A 796 -24.39 -5.05 -10.25
C GLU A 796 -25.82 -5.46 -10.62
N PHE A 797 -26.35 -6.52 -9.98
CA PHE A 797 -27.69 -7.02 -10.29
C PHE A 797 -28.81 -6.11 -9.74
N ALA A 798 -28.56 -5.35 -8.67
CA ALA A 798 -29.49 -4.32 -8.24
C ALA A 798 -29.65 -3.21 -9.30
N ASN A 799 -28.56 -2.84 -9.95
CA ASN A 799 -28.61 -1.85 -11.03
C ASN A 799 -29.23 -2.47 -12.31
N LEU A 800 -28.84 -3.69 -12.69
CA LEU A 800 -29.41 -4.35 -13.86
C LEU A 800 -30.93 -4.51 -13.75
N ALA A 801 -31.42 -4.91 -12.58
CA ALA A 801 -32.85 -5.02 -12.33
C ALA A 801 -33.63 -3.72 -12.64
N ALA A 802 -32.99 -2.58 -12.35
CA ALA A 802 -33.62 -1.26 -12.56
C ALA A 802 -33.55 -0.75 -14.01
N ILE A 803 -32.50 -1.12 -14.76
CA ILE A 803 -32.29 -0.58 -16.12
C ILE A 803 -32.80 -1.50 -17.23
N LEU A 804 -32.80 -2.81 -16.97
CA LEU A 804 -33.08 -3.83 -18.00
C LEU A 804 -34.45 -3.67 -18.71
N PRO A 805 -35.56 -3.39 -18.00
CA PRO A 805 -36.85 -3.20 -18.68
C PRO A 805 -36.82 -2.07 -19.72
N SER A 806 -36.20 -0.93 -19.36
CA SER A 806 -36.11 0.22 -20.27
C SER A 806 -35.14 -0.02 -21.43
N ILE A 807 -34.00 -0.65 -21.18
CA ILE A 807 -33.06 -1.03 -22.23
C ILE A 807 -33.70 -2.01 -23.20
N TYR A 808 -34.42 -2.99 -22.69
CA TYR A 808 -35.14 -3.96 -23.55
C TYR A 808 -36.18 -3.23 -24.41
N GLU A 809 -37.03 -2.38 -23.84
CA GLU A 809 -38.01 -1.61 -24.59
C GLU A 809 -37.38 -0.79 -25.74
N GLU A 810 -36.19 -0.22 -25.51
CA GLU A 810 -35.54 0.65 -26.51
C GLU A 810 -34.74 -0.10 -27.58
N TYR A 811 -34.11 -1.25 -27.23
CA TYR A 811 -33.11 -1.87 -28.11
C TYR A 811 -33.47 -3.28 -28.63
N HIS A 812 -34.49 -3.97 -28.07
CA HIS A 812 -34.75 -5.35 -28.46
C HIS A 812 -35.22 -5.46 -29.90
N ALA A 813 -36.12 -4.58 -30.36
CA ALA A 813 -36.70 -4.66 -31.69
C ALA A 813 -35.67 -4.56 -32.83
N ASP A 814 -34.61 -3.79 -32.65
CA ASP A 814 -33.53 -3.69 -33.63
C ASP A 814 -32.59 -4.91 -33.58
N PHE A 815 -32.57 -5.61 -32.47
CA PHE A 815 -31.68 -6.75 -32.19
C PHE A 815 -32.33 -8.10 -32.53
N GLU A 816 -33.68 -8.21 -32.42
CA GLU A 816 -34.44 -9.38 -32.89
C GLU A 816 -34.41 -9.51 -34.45
#